data_222c10bd76a0f606ec6450709fe9265f
#
_entry.id   222c10bd76a0f606ec6450709fe9265f
#
_cell.length_a   1.000
_cell.length_b   1.000
_cell.length_c   1.000
_cell.angle_alpha   90.00
_cell.angle_beta   90.00
_cell.angle_gamma   90.00
#
_symmetry.space_group_name_H-M   'P 1'
#
loop_
_entity.id
_entity.type
_entity.pdbx_description
1 polymer ?
#
loop_
_entity_poly.entity_id
_entity_poly.type
_entity_poly.pdbx_seq_one_letter_code
_entity_poly.pdbx_strand_id
1 'polypeptide(L)'
;MPPTRVRPPNRMRGSAALLGTAAVAALLATGLTPTASAAAESAEQAVTVRPDPSYQQQPFEGWGTALAWFANVTGGWPDAQRNALADALYGADGLGFTIARYNIGGGDSPETTPYMRAGAAVPGWWNRPGSESPDWWDPNNPTHWNPDADANQRWWLTAAKARGADTFEAFSNSAPYFMTRSGLVSGNWNAGEDNLRSDQYERFAAYLSGAMKRAQDATGVTFDTLSPINEPNTSYWGAGGRQEGSHWDPASQARMVTTMRARLNADGVGTRVAGMDETNPNTFRTNWDAYDPATKAALGRLNTHTYSTGGRTGVRDIAKGTATPLWMSEVDLGGSVGQSFTDMSPALDLTQRVNEDFRELEPRAWVLWQAVEDYENMTPGRENSNWGLIQTDFTPTDATTEPLRKNKKYWAMANYTKFVRPGARVINTDNADTFAALRPAGQGAVVVHTNPTGASQRLTLNLGGFQSVGTGAVERYTTDGTKNLQRESDLAPAGKTLTATVGPGSVTTFVLPGATGVNTADTTAPTGAARQLLNDRSGKALAVATANGRTTLVQRTSSPGTTAQQWKFTKLDAADWGNTAAYRVTSVANGKALAAQGDALALVTPGTSAEQKWLLSTTGDGHHTLVNAAAGKLLDVSGESTADGAPVGVYRPTTGSNQSWTFRSAAADTWTPLRLRHSGKCLDVSGASGADGAQVLQYTCGGATNQQWSLRPADGGYVSVVARHSGKCLDVTNESTADGAVVFQYGCNGGANQQWSVHRSSDGYLTLLARHSGKCLTVNGASTANGAVAVQYACGTTADQQFGTS
;
A
#
# COMPACT_ATOMS: atom_id res chain seq x y z
N MET A 1 -10.78 37.07 26.35
CA MET A 1 -9.33 36.90 26.49
C MET A 1 -8.89 35.81 25.55
N PRO A 2 -8.05 36.02 24.55
CA PRO A 2 -7.62 34.97 23.62
C PRO A 2 -6.54 34.12 24.27
N PRO A 3 -6.45 32.83 23.96
CA PRO A 3 -5.41 31.96 24.49
C PRO A 3 -4.10 32.12 23.72
N THR A 4 -3.03 32.23 24.51
CA THR A 4 -1.64 32.37 24.13
C THR A 4 -1.13 31.15 23.34
N ARG A 5 -0.54 31.41 22.19
CA ARG A 5 0.22 30.41 21.40
C ARG A 5 1.50 30.01 22.15
N VAL A 6 1.67 28.71 22.36
CA VAL A 6 2.93 28.12 22.81
C VAL A 6 3.77 27.80 21.57
N ARG A 7 4.96 28.36 21.44
CA ARG A 7 5.97 28.04 20.44
C ARG A 7 6.82 26.86 20.94
N PRO A 8 7.23 25.93 20.07
CA PRO A 8 8.25 24.92 20.42
C PRO A 8 9.66 25.51 20.43
N PRO A 9 10.62 24.94 21.17
CA PRO A 9 11.93 25.54 21.39
C PRO A 9 12.86 25.39 20.18
N ASN A 10 13.52 26.49 19.82
CA ASN A 10 14.62 26.60 18.86
C ASN A 10 15.83 25.79 19.33
N ARG A 11 16.33 24.90 18.47
CA ARG A 11 17.68 24.34 18.59
C ARG A 11 18.68 25.34 18.00
N MET A 12 19.55 25.82 18.85
CA MET A 12 20.72 26.66 18.51
C MET A 12 21.70 25.84 17.65
N ARG A 13 22.06 26.35 16.49
CA ARG A 13 23.30 25.99 15.78
C ARG A 13 24.33 27.05 16.05
N GLY A 14 25.41 26.64 16.68
CA GLY A 14 26.58 27.50 16.90
C GLY A 14 27.34 27.75 15.59
N SER A 15 27.53 29.02 15.27
CA SER A 15 28.41 29.47 14.20
C SER A 15 29.80 29.74 14.80
N ALA A 16 30.81 29.04 14.33
CA ALA A 16 32.20 29.42 14.57
C ALA A 16 32.66 30.34 13.42
N ALA A 17 33.01 31.55 13.76
CA ALA A 17 33.64 32.50 12.85
C ALA A 17 35.16 32.27 12.85
N LEU A 18 35.75 32.15 11.66
CA LEU A 18 37.22 32.26 11.46
C LEU A 18 37.48 33.45 10.54
N LEU A 19 38.13 34.43 11.08
CA LEU A 19 38.73 35.55 10.35
C LEU A 19 39.95 35.06 9.55
N GLY A 20 40.01 35.43 8.29
CA GLY A 20 41.15 35.22 7.42
C GLY A 20 41.31 36.43 6.47
N THR A 21 42.42 37.07 6.57
CA THR A 21 42.87 38.32 5.99
C THR A 21 42.87 38.38 4.46
N ALA A 22 42.52 39.56 3.93
CA ALA A 22 42.59 39.97 2.54
C ALA A 22 44.05 40.11 2.05
N ALA A 23 44.33 39.61 0.84
CA ALA A 23 45.45 40.05 0.00
C ALA A 23 44.90 40.40 -1.38
N VAL A 24 45.11 41.65 -1.77
CA VAL A 24 44.75 42.22 -3.07
C VAL A 24 45.91 41.87 -4.05
N ALA A 25 45.56 41.24 -5.16
CA ALA A 25 46.41 41.20 -6.34
C ALA A 25 45.57 41.49 -7.59
N ALA A 26 45.88 42.62 -8.22
CA ALA A 26 45.33 43.02 -9.50
C ALA A 26 46.11 42.32 -10.63
N LEU A 27 45.41 41.69 -11.57
CA LEU A 27 45.99 41.28 -12.85
C LEU A 27 44.90 41.28 -13.96
N LEU A 28 45.11 42.19 -14.88
CA LEU A 28 44.84 42.25 -16.32
C LEU A 28 43.67 41.39 -16.90
N ALA A 29 42.72 42.10 -17.42
CA ALA A 29 41.65 41.61 -18.27
C ALA A 29 42.22 41.13 -19.63
N THR A 30 42.01 39.87 -19.96
CA THR A 30 41.93 39.37 -21.35
C THR A 30 40.56 38.76 -21.51
N GLY A 31 39.85 39.25 -22.53
CA GLY A 31 38.49 38.83 -22.85
C GLY A 31 38.38 37.34 -23.16
N LEU A 32 37.62 36.63 -22.37
CA LEU A 32 37.07 35.32 -22.64
C LEU A 32 35.56 35.48 -22.78
N THR A 33 35.04 35.19 -23.98
CA THR A 33 33.61 35.02 -24.20
C THR A 33 33.07 33.98 -23.23
N PRO A 34 31.88 34.19 -22.63
CA PRO A 34 31.27 33.17 -21.81
C PRO A 34 30.86 31.99 -22.70
N THR A 35 31.59 30.90 -22.63
CA THR A 35 31.07 29.61 -23.07
C THR A 35 29.86 29.32 -22.25
N ALA A 36 28.68 29.21 -22.90
CA ALA A 36 27.48 28.70 -22.28
C ALA A 36 27.80 27.36 -21.57
N SER A 37 27.68 27.35 -20.23
CA SER A 37 27.73 26.11 -19.46
C SER A 37 26.61 25.23 -19.98
N ALA A 38 26.93 24.19 -20.75
CA ALA A 38 26.01 23.13 -21.02
C ALA A 38 25.57 22.60 -19.64
N ALA A 39 24.28 22.75 -19.32
CA ALA A 39 23.70 22.09 -18.18
C ALA A 39 24.05 20.60 -18.32
N ALA A 40 24.78 20.07 -17.37
CA ALA A 40 25.04 18.63 -17.32
C ALA A 40 23.67 17.92 -17.35
N GLU A 41 23.36 17.23 -18.45
CA GLU A 41 22.21 16.32 -18.45
C GLU A 41 22.39 15.39 -17.25
N SER A 42 21.43 15.41 -16.33
CA SER A 42 21.44 14.50 -15.20
C SER A 42 21.43 13.08 -15.77
N ALA A 43 22.44 12.28 -15.44
CA ALA A 43 22.58 10.94 -15.96
C ALA A 43 21.28 10.14 -15.71
N GLU A 44 20.77 9.49 -16.76
CA GLU A 44 19.57 8.66 -16.70
C GLU A 44 19.72 7.59 -15.60
N GLN A 45 18.78 7.55 -14.64
CA GLN A 45 18.81 6.60 -13.54
C GLN A 45 18.29 5.22 -14.02
N ALA A 46 19.08 4.17 -13.89
CA ALA A 46 18.63 2.82 -14.19
C ALA A 46 17.72 2.27 -13.07
N VAL A 47 16.53 1.82 -13.42
CA VAL A 47 15.57 1.19 -12.52
C VAL A 47 15.14 -0.15 -13.11
N THR A 48 15.25 -1.22 -12.33
CA THR A 48 14.74 -2.54 -12.73
C THR A 48 13.59 -2.93 -11.82
N VAL A 49 12.50 -3.39 -12.42
CA VAL A 49 11.28 -3.80 -11.73
C VAL A 49 10.89 -5.20 -12.18
N ARG A 50 10.50 -6.04 -11.24
CA ARG A 50 10.00 -7.38 -11.49
C ARG A 50 8.56 -7.53 -11.00
N PRO A 51 7.55 -7.51 -11.88
CA PRO A 51 6.21 -7.95 -11.55
C PRO A 51 6.16 -9.46 -11.26
N ASP A 52 5.47 -9.85 -10.19
CA ASP A 52 5.37 -11.23 -9.74
C ASP A 52 3.97 -11.82 -9.93
N PRO A 53 3.67 -12.53 -11.05
CA PRO A 53 2.37 -13.12 -11.27
C PRO A 53 2.08 -14.33 -10.38
N SER A 54 3.04 -14.81 -9.60
CA SER A 54 2.83 -15.93 -8.66
C SER A 54 2.12 -15.50 -7.38
N TYR A 55 2.20 -14.21 -7.03
CA TYR A 55 1.48 -13.61 -5.92
C TYR A 55 0.34 -12.73 -6.45
N GLN A 56 -0.89 -13.19 -6.27
CA GLN A 56 -2.10 -12.51 -6.75
C GLN A 56 -3.01 -12.16 -5.58
N GLN A 57 -3.44 -10.91 -5.54
CA GLN A 57 -4.45 -10.47 -4.59
C GLN A 57 -5.85 -10.97 -4.98
N GLN A 58 -6.82 -10.74 -4.11
CA GLN A 58 -8.24 -11.01 -4.38
C GLN A 58 -8.68 -10.27 -5.65
N PRO A 59 -9.73 -10.75 -6.35
CA PRO A 59 -10.26 -10.03 -7.50
C PRO A 59 -10.61 -8.59 -7.11
N PHE A 60 -10.12 -7.66 -7.90
CA PHE A 60 -10.39 -6.23 -7.73
C PHE A 60 -11.86 -5.95 -8.04
N GLU A 61 -12.56 -5.22 -7.17
CA GLU A 61 -13.98 -4.88 -7.31
C GLU A 61 -14.19 -3.56 -8.05
N GLY A 62 -13.27 -2.61 -7.94
CA GLY A 62 -13.35 -1.37 -8.70
C GLY A 62 -12.76 -0.14 -8.05
N TRP A 63 -12.76 0.92 -8.83
CA TRP A 63 -12.43 2.28 -8.45
C TRP A 63 -13.69 3.09 -8.25
N GLY A 64 -13.70 4.02 -7.31
CA GLY A 64 -14.88 4.83 -7.06
C GLY A 64 -14.65 6.14 -6.34
N THR A 65 -15.78 6.77 -5.99
CA THR A 65 -15.79 8.00 -5.19
C THR A 65 -17.03 8.03 -4.30
N ALA A 66 -16.92 8.65 -3.13
CA ALA A 66 -18.10 9.07 -2.39
C ALA A 66 -18.79 10.20 -3.18
N LEU A 67 -20.11 10.20 -3.13
CA LEU A 67 -20.93 11.21 -3.80
C LEU A 67 -21.04 12.50 -2.98
N ALA A 68 -21.03 12.37 -1.68
CA ALA A 68 -20.99 13.43 -0.65
C ALA A 68 -21.30 14.87 -1.18
N TRP A 69 -20.47 15.84 -0.88
CA TRP A 69 -20.78 17.25 -1.09
C TRP A 69 -21.03 17.65 -2.54
N PHE A 70 -20.20 17.19 -3.47
CA PHE A 70 -20.34 17.60 -4.86
C PHE A 70 -21.68 17.14 -5.47
N ALA A 71 -22.10 15.93 -5.15
CA ALA A 71 -23.32 15.38 -5.71
C ALA A 71 -24.57 16.08 -5.17
N ASN A 72 -24.54 16.50 -3.89
CA ASN A 72 -25.62 17.29 -3.29
C ASN A 72 -25.82 18.63 -4.00
N VAL A 73 -24.77 19.19 -4.59
CA VAL A 73 -24.85 20.44 -5.38
C VAL A 73 -25.11 20.14 -6.86
N THR A 74 -24.20 19.41 -7.48
CA THR A 74 -24.13 19.28 -8.94
C THR A 74 -25.24 18.40 -9.53
N GLY A 75 -25.89 17.57 -8.73
CA GLY A 75 -27.07 16.81 -9.15
C GLY A 75 -28.27 17.70 -9.51
N GLY A 76 -28.32 18.92 -8.97
CA GLY A 76 -29.33 19.93 -9.32
C GLY A 76 -28.97 20.83 -10.51
N TRP A 77 -27.79 20.65 -11.12
CA TRP A 77 -27.32 21.45 -12.23
C TRP A 77 -28.07 21.13 -13.53
N PRO A 78 -28.00 22.03 -14.54
CA PRO A 78 -28.51 21.76 -15.88
C PRO A 78 -27.96 20.45 -16.46
N ASP A 79 -28.79 19.73 -17.22
CA ASP A 79 -28.49 18.39 -17.73
C ASP A 79 -27.16 18.31 -18.49
N ALA A 80 -26.82 19.31 -19.27
CA ALA A 80 -25.58 19.34 -20.05
C ALA A 80 -24.35 19.28 -19.11
N GLN A 81 -24.35 20.06 -18.04
CA GLN A 81 -23.21 20.16 -17.11
C GLN A 81 -23.10 18.95 -16.17
N ARG A 82 -24.21 18.56 -15.53
CA ARG A 82 -24.18 17.40 -14.65
C ARG A 82 -23.87 16.10 -15.41
N ASN A 83 -24.33 15.94 -16.65
CA ASN A 83 -23.97 14.80 -17.49
C ASN A 83 -22.49 14.85 -17.92
N ALA A 84 -21.95 16.01 -18.30
CA ALA A 84 -20.52 16.14 -18.63
C ALA A 84 -19.64 15.75 -17.43
N LEU A 85 -20.04 16.12 -16.21
CA LEU A 85 -19.33 15.74 -15.00
C LEU A 85 -19.45 14.23 -14.72
N ALA A 86 -20.66 13.66 -14.89
CA ALA A 86 -20.87 12.22 -14.74
C ALA A 86 -20.09 11.40 -15.79
N ASP A 87 -20.01 11.89 -17.04
CA ASP A 87 -19.20 11.28 -18.09
C ASP A 87 -17.70 11.33 -17.75
N ALA A 88 -17.23 12.43 -17.16
CA ALA A 88 -15.83 12.53 -16.71
C ALA A 88 -15.47 11.52 -15.62
N LEU A 89 -16.39 11.17 -14.72
CA LEU A 89 -16.14 10.24 -13.63
C LEU A 89 -16.45 8.78 -14.01
N TYR A 90 -17.64 8.51 -14.52
CA TYR A 90 -18.17 7.16 -14.74
C TYR A 90 -18.16 6.73 -16.21
N GLY A 91 -18.11 7.68 -17.15
CA GLY A 91 -18.12 7.39 -18.58
C GLY A 91 -16.89 6.60 -19.05
N ALA A 92 -17.06 5.83 -20.13
CA ALA A 92 -15.97 5.03 -20.72
C ALA A 92 -14.79 5.89 -21.19
N ASP A 93 -15.03 7.11 -21.66
CA ASP A 93 -13.98 8.06 -22.05
C ASP A 93 -13.44 8.86 -20.85
N GLY A 94 -14.14 8.89 -19.74
CA GLY A 94 -13.72 9.47 -18.48
C GLY A 94 -12.85 8.52 -17.66
N LEU A 95 -12.96 8.58 -16.32
CA LEU A 95 -12.24 7.68 -15.40
C LEU A 95 -12.82 6.26 -15.39
N GLY A 96 -14.08 6.10 -15.79
CA GLY A 96 -14.76 4.81 -15.80
C GLY A 96 -14.90 4.20 -14.41
N PHE A 97 -15.18 4.99 -13.39
CA PHE A 97 -15.46 4.47 -12.05
C PHE A 97 -16.63 3.48 -12.06
N THR A 98 -16.56 2.47 -11.20
CA THR A 98 -17.58 1.42 -11.08
C THR A 98 -18.22 1.39 -9.72
N ILE A 99 -17.75 2.19 -8.77
CA ILE A 99 -18.24 2.27 -7.40
C ILE A 99 -18.75 3.68 -7.10
N ALA A 100 -19.94 3.77 -6.47
CA ALA A 100 -20.43 5.00 -5.90
C ALA A 100 -20.81 4.79 -4.42
N ARG A 101 -20.23 5.61 -3.52
CA ARG A 101 -20.61 5.66 -2.10
C ARG A 101 -21.63 6.76 -1.88
N TYR A 102 -22.82 6.40 -1.45
CA TYR A 102 -23.95 7.28 -1.22
C TYR A 102 -23.99 7.72 0.25
N ASN A 103 -23.92 9.03 0.50
CA ASN A 103 -23.99 9.58 1.85
C ASN A 103 -25.45 9.76 2.27
N ILE A 104 -25.91 9.00 3.26
CA ILE A 104 -27.22 9.22 3.92
C ILE A 104 -27.04 10.37 4.89
N GLY A 105 -27.54 11.55 4.53
CA GLY A 105 -27.46 12.76 5.36
C GLY A 105 -28.27 12.66 6.64
N GLY A 106 -27.76 13.24 7.72
CA GLY A 106 -28.50 13.44 8.96
C GLY A 106 -29.52 14.54 8.83
N GLY A 107 -29.17 15.64 8.21
CA GLY A 107 -29.94 16.87 8.10
C GLY A 107 -30.04 17.62 9.41
N ASP A 108 -29.68 18.90 9.43
CA ASP A 108 -29.86 19.79 10.57
C ASP A 108 -31.30 20.31 10.73
N SER A 109 -31.60 20.82 11.91
CA SER A 109 -32.89 21.50 12.16
C SER A 109 -33.08 22.65 11.18
N PRO A 110 -34.30 22.85 10.65
CA PRO A 110 -34.64 24.01 9.81
C PRO A 110 -34.37 25.35 10.47
N GLU A 111 -34.35 25.40 11.81
CA GLU A 111 -34.05 26.60 12.57
C GLU A 111 -32.56 26.89 12.73
N THR A 112 -31.72 25.92 12.34
CA THR A 112 -30.23 26.07 12.44
C THR A 112 -29.74 27.03 11.37
N THR A 113 -29.00 28.06 11.78
CA THR A 113 -28.32 28.93 10.83
C THR A 113 -27.26 28.14 10.07
N PRO A 114 -27.22 28.20 8.73
CA PRO A 114 -26.24 27.47 7.93
C PRO A 114 -24.80 27.81 8.37
N TYR A 115 -23.99 26.76 8.59
CA TYR A 115 -22.60 26.89 9.06
C TYR A 115 -21.63 25.97 8.31
N MET A 116 -22.17 25.02 7.57
CA MET A 116 -21.35 24.08 6.80
C MET A 116 -20.82 24.70 5.50
N ARG A 117 -19.77 24.12 4.96
CA ARG A 117 -19.27 24.45 3.63
C ARG A 117 -20.29 24.07 2.54
N ALA A 118 -20.15 24.66 1.35
CA ALA A 118 -21.02 24.37 0.21
C ALA A 118 -21.10 22.86 -0.06
N GLY A 119 -22.29 22.33 -0.19
CA GLY A 119 -22.57 20.92 -0.44
C GLY A 119 -22.53 20.01 0.79
N ALA A 120 -21.91 20.39 1.89
CA ALA A 120 -21.70 19.52 3.05
C ALA A 120 -22.95 19.33 3.94
N ALA A 121 -23.95 20.20 3.82
CA ALA A 121 -25.24 20.02 4.48
C ALA A 121 -26.11 19.07 3.65
N VAL A 122 -26.01 17.78 3.92
CA VAL A 122 -26.76 16.76 3.18
C VAL A 122 -28.16 16.63 3.73
N PRO A 123 -29.20 16.65 2.89
CA PRO A 123 -30.59 16.58 3.35
C PRO A 123 -30.89 15.27 4.10
N GLY A 124 -31.60 15.38 5.22
CA GLY A 124 -32.16 14.22 5.91
C GLY A 124 -33.43 13.68 5.22
N TRP A 125 -33.64 12.37 5.33
CA TRP A 125 -34.83 11.67 4.79
C TRP A 125 -36.09 11.81 5.64
N TRP A 126 -36.12 12.76 6.53
CA TRP A 126 -37.20 13.02 7.46
C TRP A 126 -38.05 14.23 7.05
N ASN A 127 -39.34 14.21 7.44
CA ASN A 127 -40.27 15.28 7.24
C ASN A 127 -40.87 15.66 8.63
N ARG A 128 -40.53 16.86 9.10
CA ARG A 128 -40.96 17.34 10.41
C ARG A 128 -42.35 17.94 10.31
N PRO A 129 -43.36 17.43 11.07
CA PRO A 129 -44.75 17.87 10.95
C PRO A 129 -45.03 19.21 11.66
N GLY A 130 -44.01 19.89 12.23
CA GLY A 130 -44.18 21.16 12.95
C GLY A 130 -43.21 21.30 14.12
N SER A 131 -43.53 22.12 15.14
CA SER A 131 -42.71 22.24 16.36
C SER A 131 -43.08 21.11 17.32
N GLU A 132 -42.37 20.00 17.18
CA GLU A 132 -42.64 18.79 17.97
C GLU A 132 -41.58 18.59 19.07
N SER A 133 -41.85 17.65 19.99
CA SER A 133 -40.87 17.20 20.98
C SER A 133 -39.60 16.63 20.31
N PRO A 134 -38.46 16.57 21.00
CA PRO A 134 -37.24 15.99 20.45
C PRO A 134 -37.39 14.55 19.89
N ASP A 135 -38.40 13.82 20.36
CA ASP A 135 -38.66 12.42 19.99
C ASP A 135 -39.84 12.24 19.03
N TRP A 136 -40.19 13.28 18.27
CA TRP A 136 -41.32 13.29 17.32
C TRP A 136 -41.24 12.23 16.22
N TRP A 137 -40.03 11.87 15.76
CA TRP A 137 -39.88 11.01 14.59
C TRP A 137 -40.18 9.54 14.90
N ASP A 138 -41.05 8.92 14.13
CA ASP A 138 -41.40 7.50 14.18
C ASP A 138 -41.13 6.87 12.83
N PRO A 139 -40.25 5.85 12.73
CA PRO A 139 -39.94 5.16 11.47
C PRO A 139 -41.14 4.46 10.84
N ASN A 140 -42.16 4.14 11.61
CA ASN A 140 -43.37 3.46 11.13
C ASN A 140 -44.43 4.44 10.62
N ASN A 141 -44.29 5.74 10.89
CA ASN A 141 -45.17 6.74 10.37
C ASN A 141 -44.71 7.23 9.00
N PRO A 142 -45.45 6.93 7.89
CA PRO A 142 -45.01 7.30 6.54
C PRO A 142 -44.94 8.83 6.33
N THR A 143 -45.67 9.63 7.12
CA THR A 143 -45.64 11.10 7.00
C THR A 143 -44.40 11.71 7.61
N HIS A 144 -43.64 10.95 8.43
CA HIS A 144 -42.39 11.39 9.00
C HIS A 144 -41.20 11.18 8.07
N TRP A 145 -41.43 10.62 6.89
CA TRP A 145 -40.43 10.46 5.86
C TRP A 145 -40.65 11.45 4.72
N ASN A 146 -39.55 12.04 4.24
CA ASN A 146 -39.57 12.87 3.05
C ASN A 146 -39.19 12.02 1.81
N PRO A 147 -40.18 11.65 0.95
CA PRO A 147 -39.88 10.82 -0.23
C PRO A 147 -39.09 11.55 -1.30
N ASP A 148 -39.08 12.88 -1.26
CA ASP A 148 -38.36 13.74 -2.21
C ASP A 148 -36.97 14.13 -1.73
N ALA A 149 -36.57 13.67 -0.55
CA ALA A 149 -35.26 13.99 0.01
C ALA A 149 -34.10 13.62 -0.93
N ASP A 150 -33.08 14.41 -0.86
CA ASP A 150 -31.78 14.12 -1.50
C ASP A 150 -31.85 13.81 -3.00
N ALA A 151 -32.70 14.53 -3.74
CA ALA A 151 -32.91 14.33 -5.17
C ALA A 151 -31.62 14.45 -5.99
N ASN A 152 -30.66 15.29 -5.55
CA ASN A 152 -29.41 15.54 -6.24
C ASN A 152 -28.47 14.32 -6.18
N GLN A 153 -28.24 13.72 -5.00
CA GLN A 153 -27.43 12.51 -4.92
C GLN A 153 -28.11 11.30 -5.57
N ARG A 154 -29.46 11.22 -5.49
CA ARG A 154 -30.23 10.18 -6.19
C ARG A 154 -30.06 10.27 -7.70
N TRP A 155 -30.00 11.49 -8.27
CA TRP A 155 -29.65 11.66 -9.67
C TRP A 155 -28.28 11.07 -9.99
N TRP A 156 -27.28 11.30 -9.13
CA TRP A 156 -25.93 10.77 -9.32
C TRP A 156 -25.88 9.24 -9.23
N LEU A 157 -26.64 8.60 -8.34
CA LEU A 157 -26.75 7.13 -8.31
C LEU A 157 -27.26 6.59 -9.65
N THR A 158 -28.31 7.19 -10.18
CA THR A 158 -28.89 6.82 -11.47
C THR A 158 -27.91 7.06 -12.62
N ALA A 159 -27.24 8.21 -12.61
CA ALA A 159 -26.28 8.60 -13.63
C ALA A 159 -25.02 7.70 -13.64
N ALA A 160 -24.53 7.33 -12.46
CA ALA A 160 -23.41 6.40 -12.29
C ALA A 160 -23.78 5.00 -12.83
N LYS A 161 -24.93 4.48 -12.41
CA LYS A 161 -25.45 3.18 -12.87
C LYS A 161 -25.60 3.15 -14.39
N ALA A 162 -26.16 4.20 -14.98
CA ALA A 162 -26.35 4.30 -16.43
C ALA A 162 -25.03 4.29 -17.21
N ARG A 163 -23.89 4.62 -16.55
CA ARG A 163 -22.53 4.63 -17.13
C ARG A 163 -21.70 3.41 -16.75
N GLY A 164 -22.31 2.41 -16.10
CA GLY A 164 -21.67 1.13 -15.80
C GLY A 164 -21.12 0.99 -14.39
N ALA A 165 -21.45 1.90 -13.46
CA ALA A 165 -21.26 1.60 -12.04
C ALA A 165 -22.21 0.46 -11.62
N ASP A 166 -21.65 -0.55 -10.97
CA ASP A 166 -22.35 -1.77 -10.61
C ASP A 166 -22.24 -2.11 -9.11
N THR A 167 -21.46 -1.35 -8.38
CA THR A 167 -21.19 -1.55 -6.95
C THR A 167 -21.55 -0.28 -6.17
N PHE A 168 -22.46 -0.42 -5.21
CA PHE A 168 -22.97 0.72 -4.44
C PHE A 168 -22.88 0.45 -2.94
N GLU A 169 -22.33 1.42 -2.22
CA GLU A 169 -22.33 1.47 -0.75
C GLU A 169 -23.13 2.65 -0.25
N ALA A 170 -23.98 2.43 0.74
CA ALA A 170 -24.55 3.51 1.55
C ALA A 170 -23.67 3.72 2.80
N PHE A 171 -23.45 4.98 3.19
CA PHE A 171 -22.72 5.29 4.42
C PHE A 171 -23.33 6.52 5.10
N SER A 172 -23.02 6.75 6.36
CA SER A 172 -23.50 7.89 7.12
C SER A 172 -22.39 8.55 7.93
N ASN A 173 -22.30 9.88 7.83
CA ASN A 173 -21.39 10.68 8.63
C ASN A 173 -21.98 11.03 10.01
N SER A 174 -23.30 11.18 10.10
CA SER A 174 -23.98 11.57 11.34
C SER A 174 -25.43 11.13 11.38
N ALA A 175 -25.96 10.95 12.58
CA ALA A 175 -27.38 10.78 12.80
C ALA A 175 -28.14 12.10 12.59
N PRO A 176 -29.49 12.05 12.29
CA PRO A 176 -30.33 13.23 12.27
C PRO A 176 -30.21 14.07 13.53
N TYR A 177 -30.27 15.41 13.40
CA TYR A 177 -30.09 16.35 14.50
C TYR A 177 -30.90 16.01 15.76
N PHE A 178 -32.14 15.53 15.60
CA PHE A 178 -33.02 15.19 16.71
C PHE A 178 -32.64 13.90 17.45
N MET A 179 -31.70 13.14 16.93
CA MET A 179 -31.13 11.95 17.58
C MET A 179 -29.77 12.27 18.25
N THR A 180 -29.21 13.46 18.01
CA THR A 180 -27.90 13.84 18.52
C THR A 180 -27.98 14.53 19.88
N ARG A 181 -26.88 14.51 20.63
CA ARG A 181 -26.76 15.21 21.92
C ARG A 181 -26.60 16.72 21.75
N SER A 182 -25.88 17.11 20.71
CA SER A 182 -25.65 18.54 20.41
C SER A 182 -26.84 19.23 19.75
N GLY A 183 -27.76 18.46 19.15
CA GLY A 183 -28.78 19.00 18.25
C GLY A 183 -28.26 19.40 16.88
N LEU A 184 -27.00 19.03 16.55
CA LEU A 184 -26.32 19.31 15.28
C LEU A 184 -25.75 18.01 14.68
N VAL A 185 -25.66 17.95 13.36
CA VAL A 185 -25.10 16.79 12.64
C VAL A 185 -23.58 16.87 12.45
N SER A 186 -22.93 17.97 12.80
CA SER A 186 -21.49 18.16 12.64
C SER A 186 -20.64 17.56 13.77
N GLY A 187 -21.24 17.12 14.86
CA GLY A 187 -20.56 16.54 16.01
C GLY A 187 -21.08 17.02 17.36
N ASN A 188 -20.38 16.64 18.42
CA ASN A 188 -20.77 16.99 19.78
C ASN A 188 -20.04 18.28 20.27
N TRP A 189 -20.53 18.92 21.32
CA TRP A 189 -19.87 20.04 21.98
C TRP A 189 -18.50 19.68 22.54
N ASN A 190 -18.33 18.45 22.99
CA ASN A 190 -17.03 17.84 23.20
C ASN A 190 -16.77 16.85 22.05
N ALA A 191 -15.85 17.19 21.15
CA ALA A 191 -15.56 16.41 19.96
C ALA A 191 -14.98 15.00 20.23
N GLY A 192 -14.57 14.69 21.46
CA GLY A 192 -14.14 13.37 21.91
C GLY A 192 -15.23 12.55 22.59
N GLU A 193 -16.49 12.94 22.48
CA GLU A 193 -17.64 12.22 23.04
C GLU A 193 -18.68 11.90 21.96
N ASP A 194 -19.35 10.76 22.12
CA ASP A 194 -20.41 10.30 21.22
C ASP A 194 -21.50 11.36 21.05
N ASN A 195 -21.84 11.65 19.81
CA ASN A 195 -22.92 12.59 19.53
C ASN A 195 -24.30 11.92 19.48
N LEU A 196 -24.40 10.63 19.15
CA LEU A 196 -25.67 9.92 19.21
C LEU A 196 -26.15 9.79 20.67
N ARG A 197 -27.43 10.11 20.92
CA ARG A 197 -28.05 9.84 22.19
C ARG A 197 -28.17 8.34 22.46
N SER A 198 -27.87 7.90 23.67
CA SER A 198 -27.79 6.49 24.04
C SER A 198 -29.08 5.69 23.90
N ASP A 199 -30.22 6.36 23.82
CA ASP A 199 -31.56 5.81 23.59
C ASP A 199 -31.94 5.71 22.10
N GLN A 200 -31.10 6.15 21.15
CA GLN A 200 -31.47 6.31 19.74
C GLN A 200 -30.89 5.26 18.78
N TYR A 201 -30.13 4.28 19.26
CA TYR A 201 -29.45 3.31 18.37
C TYR A 201 -30.41 2.56 17.45
N GLU A 202 -31.50 2.04 17.99
CA GLU A 202 -32.54 1.30 17.23
C GLU A 202 -33.25 2.21 16.21
N ARG A 203 -33.54 3.47 16.60
CA ARG A 203 -34.15 4.45 15.73
C ARG A 203 -33.20 4.91 14.63
N PHE A 204 -31.94 5.11 14.94
CA PHE A 204 -30.94 5.45 13.95
C PHE A 204 -30.71 4.31 12.95
N ALA A 205 -30.64 3.06 13.40
CA ALA A 205 -30.60 1.90 12.51
C ALA A 205 -31.84 1.81 11.60
N ALA A 206 -33.03 2.12 12.15
CA ALA A 206 -34.28 2.18 11.37
C ALA A 206 -34.25 3.32 10.33
N TYR A 207 -33.69 4.48 10.71
CA TYR A 207 -33.49 5.60 9.80
C TYR A 207 -32.56 5.22 8.62
N LEU A 208 -31.40 4.68 8.89
CA LEU A 208 -30.43 4.29 7.87
C LEU A 208 -31.01 3.24 6.91
N SER A 209 -31.60 2.17 7.45
CA SER A 209 -32.23 1.13 6.63
C SER A 209 -33.37 1.68 5.79
N GLY A 210 -34.22 2.52 6.38
CA GLY A 210 -35.38 3.13 5.72
C GLY A 210 -34.98 4.13 4.62
N ALA A 211 -33.95 4.97 4.86
CA ALA A 211 -33.43 5.90 3.88
C ALA A 211 -32.76 5.14 2.70
N MET A 212 -31.94 4.15 2.99
CA MET A 212 -31.33 3.29 1.98
C MET A 212 -32.37 2.62 1.08
N LYS A 213 -33.43 2.02 1.66
CA LYS A 213 -34.50 1.39 0.87
C LYS A 213 -35.21 2.37 -0.04
N ARG A 214 -35.53 3.58 0.45
CA ARG A 214 -36.15 4.62 -0.37
C ARG A 214 -35.23 5.09 -1.50
N ALA A 215 -33.93 5.22 -1.24
CA ALA A 215 -32.99 5.52 -2.29
C ALA A 215 -32.92 4.41 -3.34
N GLN A 216 -32.96 3.13 -2.92
CA GLN A 216 -33.04 1.98 -3.84
C GLN A 216 -34.31 2.02 -4.70
N ASP A 217 -35.48 2.22 -4.06
CA ASP A 217 -36.76 2.26 -4.74
C ASP A 217 -36.82 3.40 -5.77
N ALA A 218 -36.27 4.56 -5.43
CA ALA A 218 -36.27 5.73 -6.31
C ALA A 218 -35.28 5.64 -7.48
N THR A 219 -34.18 4.89 -7.35
CA THR A 219 -33.08 4.88 -8.35
C THR A 219 -32.89 3.53 -9.04
N GLY A 220 -33.48 2.47 -8.47
CA GLY A 220 -33.29 1.10 -8.92
C GLY A 220 -31.87 0.57 -8.71
N VAL A 221 -31.00 1.23 -7.92
CA VAL A 221 -29.72 0.65 -7.48
C VAL A 221 -29.96 -0.32 -6.32
N THR A 222 -29.01 -1.21 -6.09
CA THR A 222 -28.97 -2.08 -4.90
C THR A 222 -27.68 -1.78 -4.15
N PHE A 223 -27.78 -1.49 -2.87
CA PHE A 223 -26.60 -1.27 -2.04
C PHE A 223 -26.06 -2.60 -1.52
N ASP A 224 -24.82 -2.91 -1.85
CA ASP A 224 -24.10 -4.13 -1.39
C ASP A 224 -23.83 -4.08 0.11
N THR A 225 -23.53 -2.88 0.59
CA THR A 225 -23.21 -2.63 2.00
C THR A 225 -23.77 -1.30 2.47
N LEU A 226 -23.93 -1.23 3.81
CA LEU A 226 -24.23 -0.01 4.53
C LEU A 226 -23.22 0.15 5.66
N SER A 227 -22.48 1.28 5.67
CA SER A 227 -21.60 1.68 6.75
C SER A 227 -22.31 2.71 7.65
N PRO A 228 -22.66 2.35 8.90
CA PRO A 228 -23.47 3.22 9.76
C PRO A 228 -22.71 4.33 10.46
N ILE A 229 -21.39 4.30 10.41
CA ILE A 229 -20.49 5.22 11.11
C ILE A 229 -19.30 5.56 10.20
N ASN A 230 -18.75 6.77 10.34
CA ASN A 230 -17.58 7.25 9.59
C ASN A 230 -16.60 7.96 10.51
N GLU A 231 -15.32 7.63 10.39
CA GLU A 231 -14.20 8.17 11.18
C GLU A 231 -14.49 8.27 12.69
N PRO A 232 -14.94 7.18 13.31
CA PRO A 232 -15.60 7.23 14.60
C PRO A 232 -14.66 7.56 15.76
N ASN A 233 -13.47 6.98 15.82
CA ASN A 233 -12.57 7.14 16.97
C ASN A 233 -11.60 8.31 16.77
N THR A 234 -12.19 9.49 16.64
CA THR A 234 -11.46 10.76 16.42
C THR A 234 -11.95 11.83 17.38
N SER A 235 -11.24 12.95 17.48
CA SER A 235 -11.59 14.06 18.39
C SER A 235 -11.75 15.39 17.66
N TYR A 236 -12.08 15.38 16.37
CA TYR A 236 -12.29 16.59 15.57
C TYR A 236 -13.74 16.85 15.15
N TRP A 237 -14.66 15.93 15.43
CA TRP A 237 -16.09 16.11 15.13
C TRP A 237 -16.77 16.99 16.20
N GLY A 238 -16.58 18.30 16.05
CA GLY A 238 -17.15 19.31 16.98
C GLY A 238 -18.42 19.94 16.46
N ALA A 239 -19.34 20.25 17.38
CA ALA A 239 -20.58 21.00 17.08
C ALA A 239 -20.26 22.34 16.41
N GLY A 240 -20.91 22.65 15.28
CA GLY A 240 -20.64 23.82 14.46
C GLY A 240 -19.46 23.62 13.49
N GLY A 241 -18.97 22.40 13.30
CA GLY A 241 -17.99 22.02 12.29
C GLY A 241 -18.51 22.25 10.87
N ARG A 242 -17.61 22.34 9.88
CA ARG A 242 -17.96 22.70 8.49
C ARG A 242 -18.53 21.54 7.66
N GLN A 243 -18.75 20.36 8.26
CA GLN A 243 -19.27 19.14 7.64
C GLN A 243 -19.98 18.28 8.68
N GLU A 244 -20.77 17.31 8.22
CA GLU A 244 -21.33 16.25 9.07
C GLU A 244 -20.21 15.37 9.65
N GLY A 245 -20.41 14.88 10.88
CA GLY A 245 -19.50 13.96 11.55
C GLY A 245 -19.96 13.60 12.95
N SER A 246 -19.47 12.50 13.49
CA SER A 246 -19.81 12.04 14.83
C SER A 246 -18.69 11.19 15.42
N HIS A 247 -18.28 11.50 16.64
CA HIS A 247 -17.42 10.60 17.43
C HIS A 247 -18.24 9.41 17.92
N TRP A 248 -17.57 8.26 18.01
CA TRP A 248 -18.11 7.03 18.59
C TRP A 248 -16.99 6.28 19.33
N ASP A 249 -17.14 6.07 20.61
CA ASP A 249 -16.27 5.16 21.34
C ASP A 249 -16.33 3.72 20.79
N PRO A 250 -15.29 2.90 20.90
CA PRO A 250 -15.32 1.52 20.41
C PRO A 250 -16.49 0.66 20.90
N ALA A 251 -16.96 0.89 22.12
CA ALA A 251 -18.14 0.21 22.65
C ALA A 251 -19.43 0.66 21.94
N SER A 252 -19.54 1.93 21.65
CA SER A 252 -20.66 2.51 20.91
C SER A 252 -20.67 2.08 19.45
N GLN A 253 -19.50 2.01 18.82
CA GLN A 253 -19.32 1.43 17.50
C GLN A 253 -19.82 -0.02 17.46
N ALA A 254 -19.38 -0.86 18.40
CA ALA A 254 -19.76 -2.27 18.50
C ALA A 254 -21.29 -2.43 18.63
N ARG A 255 -21.91 -1.60 19.47
CA ARG A 255 -23.36 -1.57 19.63
C ARG A 255 -24.04 -1.15 18.32
N MET A 256 -23.57 -0.11 17.64
CA MET A 256 -24.19 0.36 16.38
C MET A 256 -24.07 -0.69 15.27
N VAL A 257 -22.93 -1.33 15.11
CA VAL A 257 -22.70 -2.41 14.14
C VAL A 257 -23.67 -3.57 14.36
N THR A 258 -23.79 -4.04 15.60
CA THR A 258 -24.68 -5.16 15.93
C THR A 258 -26.17 -4.78 15.79
N THR A 259 -26.56 -3.57 16.20
CA THR A 259 -27.92 -3.03 16.04
C THR A 259 -28.25 -2.90 14.54
N MET A 260 -27.35 -2.37 13.73
CA MET A 260 -27.56 -2.23 12.28
C MET A 260 -27.71 -3.60 11.62
N ARG A 261 -26.89 -4.57 11.97
CA ARG A 261 -27.02 -5.94 11.45
C ARG A 261 -28.36 -6.57 11.80
N ALA A 262 -28.78 -6.42 13.06
CA ALA A 262 -30.09 -6.91 13.50
C ALA A 262 -31.24 -6.23 12.74
N ARG A 263 -31.14 -4.94 12.49
CA ARG A 263 -32.14 -4.18 11.74
C ARG A 263 -32.24 -4.64 10.29
N LEU A 264 -31.12 -4.76 9.58
CA LEU A 264 -31.11 -5.24 8.18
C LEU A 264 -31.69 -6.65 8.05
N ASN A 265 -31.40 -7.53 9.02
CA ASN A 265 -32.00 -8.86 9.08
C ASN A 265 -33.54 -8.79 9.29
N ALA A 266 -33.99 -7.94 10.20
CA ALA A 266 -35.44 -7.76 10.47
C ALA A 266 -36.17 -7.19 9.26
N ASP A 267 -35.53 -6.32 8.50
CA ASP A 267 -36.09 -5.72 7.28
C ASP A 267 -36.03 -6.66 6.06
N GLY A 268 -35.40 -7.82 6.18
CA GLY A 268 -35.27 -8.83 5.13
C GLY A 268 -34.43 -8.36 3.92
N VAL A 269 -33.48 -7.43 4.12
CA VAL A 269 -32.62 -6.91 3.06
C VAL A 269 -31.26 -7.65 3.05
N GLY A 270 -30.75 -7.92 1.85
CA GLY A 270 -29.48 -8.61 1.66
C GLY A 270 -28.23 -7.76 1.86
N THR A 271 -28.39 -6.46 2.09
CA THR A 271 -27.28 -5.52 2.34
C THR A 271 -26.48 -5.92 3.57
N ARG A 272 -25.15 -5.93 3.45
CA ARG A 272 -24.25 -6.26 4.55
C ARG A 272 -23.85 -5.00 5.31
N VAL A 273 -23.49 -5.15 6.58
CA VAL A 273 -22.89 -4.05 7.34
C VAL A 273 -21.42 -3.94 6.93
N ALA A 274 -20.99 -2.74 6.52
CA ALA A 274 -19.57 -2.40 6.37
C ALA A 274 -19.11 -1.60 7.60
N GLY A 275 -17.84 -1.58 7.81
CA GLY A 275 -17.21 -0.79 8.88
C GLY A 275 -15.72 -1.13 9.00
N MET A 276 -14.99 -0.29 9.71
CA MET A 276 -15.56 0.77 10.57
C MET A 276 -15.35 2.17 9.96
N ASP A 277 -14.79 2.26 8.72
CA ASP A 277 -14.49 3.53 8.05
C ASP A 277 -13.63 4.47 8.93
N GLU A 278 -12.60 3.89 9.56
CA GLU A 278 -11.66 4.67 10.37
C GLU A 278 -10.69 5.47 9.53
N THR A 279 -10.32 6.66 10.00
CA THR A 279 -9.42 7.62 9.37
C THR A 279 -8.11 6.97 8.88
N ASN A 280 -7.63 5.96 9.60
CA ASN A 280 -6.38 5.28 9.26
C ASN A 280 -6.32 3.85 9.81
N PRO A 281 -5.46 3.00 9.22
CA PRO A 281 -5.36 1.59 9.60
C PRO A 281 -4.90 1.34 11.04
N ASN A 282 -4.15 2.25 11.68
CA ASN A 282 -3.75 2.07 13.08
C ASN A 282 -4.95 2.22 14.01
N THR A 283 -5.79 3.23 13.80
CA THR A 283 -7.02 3.44 14.59
C THR A 283 -8.00 2.30 14.32
N PHE A 284 -8.13 1.85 13.06
CA PHE A 284 -8.91 0.66 12.73
C PHE A 284 -8.51 -0.54 13.60
N ARG A 285 -7.21 -0.83 13.71
CA ARG A 285 -6.72 -1.95 14.52
C ARG A 285 -7.06 -1.78 16.01
N THR A 286 -6.96 -0.57 16.54
CA THR A 286 -7.31 -0.26 17.92
C THR A 286 -8.78 -0.60 18.21
N ASN A 287 -9.69 -0.18 17.33
CA ASN A 287 -11.11 -0.48 17.46
C ASN A 287 -11.41 -1.96 17.26
N TRP A 288 -10.77 -2.59 16.26
CA TRP A 288 -10.88 -4.02 16.02
C TRP A 288 -10.51 -4.85 17.24
N ASP A 289 -9.43 -4.47 17.92
CA ASP A 289 -8.98 -5.18 19.14
C ASP A 289 -9.99 -5.04 20.30
N ALA A 290 -10.70 -3.93 20.37
CA ALA A 290 -11.74 -3.68 21.38
C ALA A 290 -13.07 -4.40 21.09
N TYR A 291 -13.34 -4.78 19.84
CA TYR A 291 -14.58 -5.44 19.47
C TYR A 291 -14.65 -6.88 19.98
N ASP A 292 -15.81 -7.27 20.44
CA ASP A 292 -16.12 -8.66 20.76
C ASP A 292 -16.30 -9.53 19.50
N PRO A 293 -16.33 -10.87 19.63
CA PRO A 293 -16.50 -11.78 18.50
C PRO A 293 -17.83 -11.60 17.76
N ALA A 294 -18.91 -11.22 18.44
CA ALA A 294 -20.22 -11.03 17.80
C ALA A 294 -20.22 -9.80 16.92
N THR A 295 -19.62 -8.69 17.37
CA THR A 295 -19.43 -7.47 16.60
C THR A 295 -18.57 -7.74 15.36
N LYS A 296 -17.44 -8.44 15.50
CA LYS A 296 -16.59 -8.84 14.37
C LYS A 296 -17.33 -9.67 13.35
N ALA A 297 -18.17 -10.62 13.79
CA ALA A 297 -18.97 -11.48 12.92
C ALA A 297 -20.14 -10.75 12.23
N ALA A 298 -20.57 -9.61 12.78
CA ALA A 298 -21.65 -8.80 12.20
C ALA A 298 -21.17 -8.00 10.96
N LEU A 299 -19.86 -7.77 10.83
CA LEU A 299 -19.25 -7.06 9.69
C LEU A 299 -19.15 -7.98 8.47
N GLY A 300 -19.80 -7.60 7.38
CA GLY A 300 -19.73 -8.28 6.09
C GLY A 300 -18.67 -7.71 5.15
N ARG A 301 -18.11 -6.55 5.48
CA ARG A 301 -16.96 -5.91 4.80
C ARG A 301 -16.21 -5.04 5.79
N LEU A 302 -14.88 -5.01 5.66
CA LEU A 302 -14.00 -4.11 6.39
C LEU A 302 -13.70 -2.89 5.52
N ASN A 303 -13.94 -1.70 6.06
CA ASN A 303 -13.65 -0.42 5.43
C ASN A 303 -12.62 0.32 6.27
N THR A 304 -11.57 0.84 5.64
CA THR A 304 -10.58 1.71 6.28
C THR A 304 -10.18 2.83 5.35
N HIS A 305 -9.93 4.01 5.90
CA HIS A 305 -9.31 5.12 5.19
C HIS A 305 -7.79 5.02 5.32
N THR A 306 -7.06 5.77 4.49
CA THR A 306 -5.61 5.82 4.52
C THR A 306 -5.07 7.26 4.55
N TYR A 307 -5.72 8.16 5.31
CA TYR A 307 -5.22 9.52 5.54
C TYR A 307 -3.87 9.55 6.26
N SER A 308 -3.52 8.48 6.99
CA SER A 308 -2.15 8.18 7.38
C SER A 308 -1.79 6.74 7.04
N THR A 309 -0.49 6.44 6.92
CA THR A 309 0.02 5.26 6.22
C THR A 309 0.43 4.09 7.11
N GLY A 310 0.48 4.27 8.44
CA GLY A 310 0.89 3.21 9.34
C GLY A 310 -0.17 2.13 9.54
N GLY A 311 0.26 0.86 9.68
CA GLY A 311 -0.61 -0.25 10.10
C GLY A 311 -1.38 -0.98 9.01
N ARG A 312 -1.21 -0.63 7.74
CA ARG A 312 -1.90 -1.26 6.58
C ARG A 312 -1.77 -2.78 6.57
N THR A 313 -0.55 -3.30 6.73
CA THR A 313 -0.30 -4.75 6.73
C THR A 313 -1.06 -5.47 7.83
N GLY A 314 -1.25 -4.83 8.99
CA GLY A 314 -2.05 -5.40 10.08
C GLY A 314 -3.53 -5.52 9.74
N VAL A 315 -4.12 -4.53 9.08
CA VAL A 315 -5.52 -4.58 8.61
C VAL A 315 -5.69 -5.62 7.51
N ARG A 316 -4.75 -5.69 6.55
CA ARG A 316 -4.68 -6.77 5.56
C ARG A 316 -4.74 -8.15 6.20
N ASP A 317 -3.90 -8.37 7.20
CA ASP A 317 -3.78 -9.68 7.84
C ASP A 317 -5.02 -10.00 8.72
N ILE A 318 -5.69 -8.99 9.29
CA ILE A 318 -7.02 -9.14 9.90
C ILE A 318 -8.04 -9.58 8.85
N ALA A 319 -8.12 -8.89 7.72
CA ALA A 319 -9.05 -9.24 6.64
C ALA A 319 -8.85 -10.66 6.13
N LYS A 320 -7.59 -11.06 5.92
CA LYS A 320 -7.23 -12.44 5.54
C LYS A 320 -7.62 -13.45 6.64
N GLY A 321 -7.35 -13.13 7.89
CA GLY A 321 -7.65 -13.99 9.03
C GLY A 321 -9.14 -14.21 9.28
N THR A 322 -9.96 -13.24 8.91
CA THR A 322 -11.43 -13.31 9.05
C THR A 322 -12.15 -13.68 7.76
N ALA A 323 -11.44 -13.81 6.65
CA ALA A 323 -12.03 -14.02 5.34
C ALA A 323 -13.02 -12.91 4.93
N THR A 324 -12.86 -11.71 5.45
CA THR A 324 -13.77 -10.59 5.21
C THR A 324 -13.20 -9.69 4.11
N PRO A 325 -13.97 -9.32 3.07
CA PRO A 325 -13.52 -8.37 2.07
C PRO A 325 -13.06 -7.05 2.68
N LEU A 326 -11.99 -6.47 2.14
CA LEU A 326 -11.40 -5.23 2.62
C LEU A 326 -11.44 -4.16 1.51
N TRP A 327 -11.91 -2.97 1.85
CA TRP A 327 -11.83 -1.79 1.01
C TRP A 327 -10.91 -0.73 1.63
N MET A 328 -10.14 -0.06 0.80
CA MET A 328 -9.72 1.30 1.05
C MET A 328 -10.87 2.20 0.63
N SER A 329 -11.70 2.56 1.60
CA SER A 329 -13.03 3.11 1.36
C SER A 329 -13.04 4.62 1.23
N GLU A 330 -11.94 5.29 1.62
CA GLU A 330 -11.85 6.74 1.51
C GLU A 330 -10.42 7.25 1.64
N VAL A 331 -10.04 8.15 0.77
CA VAL A 331 -8.91 9.07 0.91
C VAL A 331 -9.02 10.21 -0.10
N ASP A 332 -8.51 11.40 0.23
CA ASP A 332 -8.16 12.45 -0.74
C ASP A 332 -6.76 12.98 -0.44
N LEU A 333 -6.16 13.61 -1.43
CA LEU A 333 -4.78 14.08 -1.42
C LEU A 333 -4.67 15.46 -2.06
N GLY A 334 -3.68 16.24 -1.62
CA GLY A 334 -3.44 17.59 -2.14
C GLY A 334 -3.73 18.72 -1.15
N GLY A 335 -4.08 18.39 0.11
CA GLY A 335 -4.36 19.41 1.14
C GLY A 335 -3.18 20.27 1.51
N SER A 336 -1.96 19.83 1.31
CA SER A 336 -0.71 20.57 1.59
C SER A 336 -0.15 21.32 0.37
N VAL A 337 -0.79 21.18 -0.80
CA VAL A 337 -0.33 21.80 -2.05
C VAL A 337 -1.36 22.84 -2.49
N GLY A 338 -0.90 24.03 -2.87
CA GLY A 338 -1.78 25.10 -3.35
C GLY A 338 -2.52 24.70 -4.64
N GLN A 339 -3.65 25.36 -4.89
CA GLN A 339 -4.45 25.12 -6.09
C GLN A 339 -3.61 25.20 -7.37
N SER A 340 -3.59 24.12 -8.12
CA SER A 340 -2.89 24.02 -9.42
C SER A 340 -3.53 22.98 -10.32
N PHE A 341 -3.49 23.22 -11.63
CA PHE A 341 -4.00 22.31 -12.66
C PHE A 341 -2.88 21.67 -13.49
N THR A 342 -1.63 22.08 -13.25
CA THR A 342 -0.44 21.64 -14.00
C THR A 342 0.66 21.06 -13.15
N ASP A 343 0.64 21.29 -11.83
CA ASP A 343 1.61 20.75 -10.89
C ASP A 343 1.39 19.23 -10.74
N MET A 344 2.49 18.48 -10.94
CA MET A 344 2.49 17.03 -10.82
C MET A 344 2.62 16.54 -9.38
N SER A 345 3.07 17.36 -8.43
CA SER A 345 3.33 16.87 -7.07
C SER A 345 2.10 16.22 -6.41
N PRO A 346 0.86 16.80 -6.45
CA PRO A 346 -0.32 16.11 -5.92
C PRO A 346 -0.67 14.83 -6.66
N ALA A 347 -0.35 14.74 -7.95
CA ALA A 347 -0.59 13.56 -8.75
C ALA A 347 0.40 12.44 -8.42
N LEU A 348 1.66 12.77 -8.15
CA LEU A 348 2.67 11.81 -7.70
C LEU A 348 2.34 11.30 -6.30
N ASP A 349 1.88 12.16 -5.37
CA ASP A 349 1.39 11.77 -4.05
C ASP A 349 0.20 10.79 -4.15
N LEU A 350 -0.74 11.06 -5.07
CA LEU A 350 -1.87 10.16 -5.33
C LEU A 350 -1.40 8.79 -5.82
N THR A 351 -0.48 8.74 -6.78
CA THR A 351 0.01 7.47 -7.31
C THR A 351 0.83 6.71 -6.29
N GLN A 352 1.63 7.39 -5.48
CA GLN A 352 2.32 6.77 -4.36
C GLN A 352 1.34 6.15 -3.37
N ARG A 353 0.27 6.87 -2.99
CA ARG A 353 -0.78 6.36 -2.11
C ARG A 353 -1.47 5.12 -2.69
N VAL A 354 -1.84 5.12 -3.97
CA VAL A 354 -2.42 3.96 -4.64
C VAL A 354 -1.45 2.76 -4.59
N ASN A 355 -0.17 2.98 -4.94
CA ASN A 355 0.84 1.94 -4.93
C ASN A 355 1.05 1.34 -3.54
N GLU A 356 1.15 2.18 -2.50
CA GLU A 356 1.32 1.76 -1.11
C GLU A 356 0.10 0.98 -0.60
N ASP A 357 -1.13 1.47 -0.88
CA ASP A 357 -2.35 0.83 -0.43
C ASP A 357 -2.48 -0.57 -1.04
N PHE A 358 -2.25 -0.74 -2.34
CA PHE A 358 -2.29 -2.08 -2.94
C PHE A 358 -1.13 -2.97 -2.52
N ARG A 359 0.04 -2.42 -2.27
CA ARG A 359 1.21 -3.18 -1.83
C ARG A 359 1.08 -3.68 -0.39
N GLU A 360 0.51 -2.87 0.51
CA GLU A 360 0.52 -3.12 1.95
C GLU A 360 -0.86 -3.53 2.50
N LEU A 361 -1.94 -2.89 2.05
CA LEU A 361 -3.30 -3.13 2.53
C LEU A 361 -4.01 -4.22 1.72
N GLU A 362 -3.69 -4.36 0.44
CA GLU A 362 -4.32 -5.30 -0.51
C GLU A 362 -5.85 -5.15 -0.58
N PRO A 363 -6.40 -3.95 -0.79
CA PRO A 363 -7.83 -3.73 -0.82
C PRO A 363 -8.45 -4.31 -2.09
N ARG A 364 -9.71 -4.76 -2.00
CA ARG A 364 -10.49 -5.17 -3.16
C ARG A 364 -11.09 -4.00 -3.94
N ALA A 365 -11.21 -2.84 -3.33
CA ALA A 365 -11.65 -1.60 -3.96
C ALA A 365 -10.86 -0.41 -3.40
N TRP A 366 -10.74 0.64 -4.22
CA TRP A 366 -10.09 1.88 -3.83
C TRP A 366 -10.99 3.06 -4.18
N VAL A 367 -11.37 3.87 -3.19
CA VAL A 367 -12.41 4.88 -3.28
C VAL A 367 -11.91 6.22 -2.77
N LEU A 368 -12.14 7.25 -3.56
CA LEU A 368 -11.85 8.64 -3.18
C LEU A 368 -12.90 9.17 -2.20
N TRP A 369 -12.51 10.12 -1.33
CA TRP A 369 -13.45 10.87 -0.51
C TRP A 369 -14.49 11.54 -1.40
N GLN A 370 -14.03 12.45 -2.29
CA GLN A 370 -14.81 12.95 -3.41
C GLN A 370 -13.93 13.32 -4.59
N ALA A 371 -14.40 12.97 -5.78
CA ALA A 371 -13.63 13.25 -7.00
C ALA A 371 -13.77 14.69 -7.48
N VAL A 372 -14.77 15.44 -7.00
CA VAL A 372 -15.04 16.82 -7.39
C VAL A 372 -15.04 17.72 -6.16
N GLU A 373 -14.31 18.81 -6.22
CA GLU A 373 -14.19 19.80 -5.14
C GLU A 373 -14.62 21.19 -5.58
N ASP A 374 -15.01 21.97 -4.57
CA ASP A 374 -15.42 23.36 -4.74
C ASP A 374 -14.21 24.23 -5.11
N TYR A 375 -14.19 24.72 -6.34
CA TYR A 375 -13.12 25.57 -6.88
C TYR A 375 -12.82 26.79 -5.98
N GLU A 376 -13.85 27.47 -5.51
CA GLU A 376 -13.70 28.69 -4.69
C GLU A 376 -13.03 28.39 -3.34
N ASN A 377 -13.32 27.25 -2.72
CA ASN A 377 -12.66 26.84 -1.48
C ASN A 377 -11.17 26.56 -1.69
N MET A 378 -10.79 26.10 -2.87
CA MET A 378 -9.38 25.74 -3.16
C MET A 378 -8.52 26.98 -3.47
N THR A 379 -9.09 28.16 -3.70
CA THR A 379 -8.35 29.35 -4.13
C THR A 379 -7.40 29.88 -3.04
N PRO A 380 -6.33 30.61 -3.45
CA PRO A 380 -5.50 31.36 -2.51
C PRO A 380 -6.33 32.34 -1.67
N GLY A 381 -6.09 32.36 -0.35
CA GLY A 381 -6.85 33.18 0.57
C GLY A 381 -8.04 32.47 1.25
N ARG A 382 -8.40 31.29 0.79
CA ARG A 382 -9.29 30.32 1.42
C ARG A 382 -8.46 29.12 1.93
N GLU A 383 -8.79 27.89 1.54
CA GLU A 383 -8.00 26.71 1.95
C GLU A 383 -6.65 26.62 1.23
N ASN A 384 -6.55 27.19 0.03
CA ASN A 384 -5.35 27.13 -0.83
C ASN A 384 -4.80 25.71 -0.93
N SER A 385 -5.63 24.79 -1.40
CA SER A 385 -5.31 23.37 -1.49
C SER A 385 -5.71 22.79 -2.84
N ASN A 386 -5.36 21.55 -3.07
CA ASN A 386 -5.61 20.88 -4.36
C ASN A 386 -6.39 19.57 -4.16
N TRP A 387 -7.45 19.61 -3.33
CA TRP A 387 -8.36 18.47 -3.17
C TRP A 387 -9.14 18.16 -4.44
N GLY A 388 -9.68 16.93 -4.52
CA GLY A 388 -10.45 16.46 -5.67
C GLY A 388 -9.60 16.22 -6.94
N LEU A 389 -10.21 15.63 -7.93
CA LEU A 389 -9.63 15.39 -9.27
C LEU A 389 -10.10 16.45 -10.27
N ILE A 390 -11.31 16.96 -10.05
CA ILE A 390 -11.97 18.02 -10.81
C ILE A 390 -12.33 19.11 -9.81
N GLN A 391 -12.13 20.35 -10.18
CA GLN A 391 -12.60 21.51 -9.40
C GLN A 391 -13.61 22.31 -10.23
N THR A 392 -14.72 22.66 -9.58
CA THR A 392 -15.79 23.47 -10.17
C THR A 392 -16.45 24.28 -9.06
N ASP A 393 -16.95 25.48 -9.36
CA ASP A 393 -17.59 26.33 -8.34
C ASP A 393 -18.93 25.71 -7.92
N PHE A 394 -19.10 25.46 -6.63
CA PHE A 394 -20.35 24.89 -6.10
C PHE A 394 -21.50 25.91 -6.00
N THR A 395 -21.18 27.19 -6.09
CA THR A 395 -22.14 28.30 -6.05
C THR A 395 -22.01 29.24 -7.26
N PRO A 396 -21.97 28.71 -8.48
CA PRO A 396 -21.69 29.52 -9.66
C PRO A 396 -22.81 30.50 -9.93
N THR A 397 -22.48 31.66 -10.48
CA THR A 397 -23.49 32.65 -10.96
C THR A 397 -24.33 32.04 -12.07
N ASP A 398 -23.76 31.21 -12.92
CA ASP A 398 -24.42 30.49 -14.01
C ASP A 398 -23.86 29.07 -14.14
N ALA A 399 -24.59 28.10 -13.64
CA ALA A 399 -24.17 26.69 -13.71
C ALA A 399 -24.14 26.13 -15.15
N THR A 400 -24.77 26.80 -16.12
CA THR A 400 -24.76 26.32 -17.53
C THR A 400 -23.39 26.46 -18.19
N THR A 401 -22.55 27.35 -17.70
CA THR A 401 -21.24 27.68 -18.25
C THR A 401 -20.08 27.37 -17.32
N GLU A 402 -20.36 26.80 -16.14
CA GLU A 402 -19.34 26.52 -15.14
C GLU A 402 -18.28 25.51 -15.65
N PRO A 403 -17.00 25.87 -15.66
CA PRO A 403 -15.95 25.00 -16.15
C PRO A 403 -15.66 23.80 -15.25
N LEU A 404 -15.42 22.64 -15.86
CA LEU A 404 -14.93 21.42 -15.18
C LEU A 404 -13.41 21.38 -15.27
N ARG A 405 -12.73 21.82 -14.23
CA ARG A 405 -11.26 22.01 -14.22
C ARG A 405 -10.56 20.74 -13.72
N LYS A 406 -10.15 19.87 -14.66
CA LYS A 406 -9.37 18.66 -14.34
C LYS A 406 -7.94 19.03 -13.99
N ASN A 407 -7.47 18.60 -12.81
CA ASN A 407 -6.08 18.75 -12.39
C ASN A 407 -5.24 17.52 -12.78
N LYS A 408 -3.94 17.52 -12.46
CA LYS A 408 -3.04 16.40 -12.81
C LYS A 408 -3.39 15.08 -12.11
N LYS A 409 -4.02 15.11 -10.94
CA LYS A 409 -4.51 13.90 -10.26
C LYS A 409 -5.56 13.16 -11.08
N TYR A 410 -6.43 13.88 -11.80
CA TYR A 410 -7.41 13.25 -12.71
C TYR A 410 -6.72 12.35 -13.74
N TRP A 411 -5.69 12.86 -14.37
CA TRP A 411 -4.96 12.15 -15.41
C TRP A 411 -4.06 11.05 -14.87
N ALA A 412 -3.45 11.25 -13.71
CA ALA A 412 -2.71 10.21 -13.00
C ALA A 412 -3.63 9.07 -12.56
N MET A 413 -4.84 9.38 -12.06
CA MET A 413 -5.84 8.37 -11.73
C MET A 413 -6.27 7.58 -12.98
N ALA A 414 -6.41 8.25 -14.12
CA ALA A 414 -6.73 7.61 -15.40
C ALA A 414 -5.67 6.59 -15.83
N ASN A 415 -4.38 6.77 -15.46
CA ASN A 415 -3.32 5.78 -15.70
C ASN A 415 -3.61 4.42 -15.04
N TYR A 416 -4.41 4.37 -13.99
CA TYR A 416 -4.87 3.13 -13.34
C TYR A 416 -6.25 2.72 -13.84
N THR A 417 -7.24 3.58 -13.73
CA THR A 417 -8.65 3.23 -13.85
C THR A 417 -9.06 2.78 -15.24
N LYS A 418 -8.42 3.32 -16.27
CA LYS A 418 -8.70 2.94 -17.66
C LYS A 418 -8.23 1.52 -18.00
N PHE A 419 -7.22 1.02 -17.30
CA PHE A 419 -6.53 -0.22 -17.65
C PHE A 419 -6.72 -1.34 -16.63
N VAL A 420 -6.99 -1.00 -15.37
CA VAL A 420 -7.22 -1.94 -14.27
C VAL A 420 -8.70 -1.92 -13.91
N ARG A 421 -9.42 -2.90 -14.41
CA ARG A 421 -10.89 -2.98 -14.33
C ARG A 421 -11.33 -4.06 -13.33
N PRO A 422 -12.60 -4.06 -12.88
CA PRO A 422 -13.14 -5.13 -12.03
C PRO A 422 -12.80 -6.52 -12.57
N GLY A 423 -12.47 -7.43 -11.65
CA GLY A 423 -11.98 -8.76 -11.97
C GLY A 423 -10.48 -8.86 -12.25
N ALA A 424 -9.75 -7.74 -12.39
CA ALA A 424 -8.29 -7.74 -12.41
C ALA A 424 -7.72 -8.30 -11.10
N ARG A 425 -6.49 -8.81 -11.15
CA ARG A 425 -5.78 -9.26 -9.94
C ARG A 425 -4.49 -8.48 -9.80
N VAL A 426 -4.39 -7.71 -8.75
CA VAL A 426 -3.14 -7.01 -8.43
C VAL A 426 -2.08 -8.05 -8.09
N ILE A 427 -0.88 -7.84 -8.60
CA ILE A 427 0.29 -8.68 -8.35
C ILE A 427 1.40 -7.82 -7.74
N ASN A 428 2.26 -8.43 -6.94
CA ASN A 428 3.35 -7.70 -6.33
C ASN A 428 4.44 -7.31 -7.33
N THR A 429 5.16 -6.27 -6.98
CA THR A 429 6.42 -5.87 -7.61
C THR A 429 7.50 -5.73 -6.52
N ASP A 430 8.75 -5.79 -6.91
CA ASP A 430 9.89 -5.52 -6.02
C ASP A 430 10.30 -4.03 -5.98
N ASN A 431 9.41 -3.16 -6.44
CA ASN A 431 9.61 -1.71 -6.50
C ASN A 431 8.38 -0.97 -5.98
N ALA A 432 8.57 -0.02 -5.05
CA ALA A 432 7.48 0.71 -4.39
C ALA A 432 6.76 1.69 -5.32
N ASP A 433 7.45 2.22 -6.32
CA ASP A 433 6.90 3.18 -7.28
C ASP A 433 6.16 2.50 -8.45
N THR A 434 5.96 1.18 -8.36
CA THR A 434 5.36 0.41 -9.46
C THR A 434 4.19 -0.43 -8.98
N PHE A 435 3.06 -0.24 -9.63
CA PHE A 435 1.87 -1.08 -9.52
C PHE A 435 1.80 -2.05 -10.69
N ALA A 436 1.32 -3.27 -10.46
CA ALA A 436 1.07 -4.23 -11.53
C ALA A 436 -0.21 -5.04 -11.28
N ALA A 437 -0.90 -5.40 -12.35
CA ALA A 437 -2.09 -6.23 -12.28
C ALA A 437 -2.23 -7.15 -13.49
N LEU A 438 -2.78 -8.34 -13.27
CA LEU A 438 -3.27 -9.22 -14.32
C LEU A 438 -4.65 -8.74 -14.76
N ARG A 439 -4.85 -8.61 -16.06
CA ARG A 439 -6.16 -8.26 -16.63
C ARG A 439 -7.09 -9.47 -16.65
N PRO A 440 -8.42 -9.27 -16.54
CA PRO A 440 -9.38 -10.38 -16.56
C PRO A 440 -9.24 -11.25 -17.81
N ALA A 441 -9.70 -12.51 -17.72
CA ALA A 441 -9.79 -13.46 -18.83
C ALA A 441 -8.48 -13.67 -19.63
N GLY A 442 -7.32 -13.52 -19.00
CA GLY A 442 -6.03 -13.76 -19.65
C GLY A 442 -5.62 -12.69 -20.67
N GLN A 443 -6.20 -11.50 -20.60
CA GLN A 443 -5.89 -10.37 -21.49
C GLN A 443 -4.50 -9.74 -21.25
N GLY A 444 -3.61 -10.44 -20.53
CA GLY A 444 -2.26 -9.98 -20.22
C GLY A 444 -2.17 -9.24 -18.89
N ALA A 445 -1.19 -8.34 -18.79
CA ALA A 445 -0.91 -7.57 -17.60
C ALA A 445 -0.89 -6.06 -17.90
N VAL A 446 -1.03 -5.27 -16.84
CA VAL A 446 -0.80 -3.83 -16.82
C VAL A 446 0.26 -3.53 -15.78
N VAL A 447 1.20 -2.64 -16.11
CA VAL A 447 2.19 -2.10 -15.18
C VAL A 447 2.07 -0.59 -15.22
N VAL A 448 1.92 0.05 -14.05
CA VAL A 448 1.93 1.51 -13.90
C VAL A 448 3.15 1.88 -13.08
N HIS A 449 4.06 2.65 -13.67
CA HIS A 449 5.29 3.09 -13.02
C HIS A 449 5.23 4.60 -12.81
N THR A 450 5.53 5.03 -11.59
CA THR A 450 5.67 6.44 -11.20
C THR A 450 7.15 6.76 -11.11
N ASN A 451 7.60 7.80 -11.81
CA ASN A 451 8.91 8.38 -11.60
C ASN A 451 8.75 9.68 -10.78
N PRO A 452 8.92 9.65 -9.46
CA PRO A 452 8.76 10.84 -8.63
C PRO A 452 9.99 11.77 -8.67
N THR A 453 11.07 11.37 -9.37
CA THR A 453 12.33 12.10 -9.36
C THR A 453 12.38 13.21 -10.43
N GLY A 454 13.31 14.15 -10.26
CA GLY A 454 13.57 15.20 -11.26
C GLY A 454 14.46 14.75 -12.43
N ALA A 455 14.80 13.45 -12.53
CA ALA A 455 15.63 12.91 -13.61
C ALA A 455 14.87 11.85 -14.41
N SER A 456 15.24 11.67 -15.66
CA SER A 456 14.73 10.55 -16.46
C SER A 456 15.22 9.22 -15.91
N GLN A 457 14.38 8.20 -15.99
CA GLN A 457 14.72 6.84 -15.59
C GLN A 457 14.73 5.91 -16.82
N ARG A 458 15.77 5.07 -16.89
CA ARG A 458 15.78 3.92 -17.78
C ARG A 458 15.15 2.74 -17.05
N LEU A 459 13.84 2.58 -17.23
CA LEU A 459 13.08 1.50 -16.64
C LEU A 459 13.29 0.20 -17.40
N THR A 460 13.63 -0.87 -16.68
CA THR A 460 13.67 -2.24 -17.19
C THR A 460 12.65 -3.09 -16.46
N LEU A 461 11.60 -3.53 -17.16
CA LEU A 461 10.66 -4.51 -16.62
C LEU A 461 11.20 -5.93 -16.88
N ASN A 462 11.55 -6.63 -15.82
CA ASN A 462 11.92 -8.04 -15.85
C ASN A 462 10.64 -8.89 -15.76
N LEU A 463 10.21 -9.43 -16.89
CA LEU A 463 8.99 -10.22 -17.04
C LEU A 463 9.26 -11.73 -16.90
N GLY A 464 10.41 -12.13 -16.34
CA GLY A 464 10.82 -13.52 -16.16
C GLY A 464 9.82 -14.38 -15.41
N GLY A 465 9.08 -13.80 -14.46
CA GLY A 465 8.04 -14.47 -13.67
C GLY A 465 6.81 -14.90 -14.47
N PHE A 466 6.56 -14.32 -15.64
CA PHE A 466 5.48 -14.74 -16.54
C PHE A 466 5.86 -15.98 -17.34
N GLN A 467 4.90 -16.89 -17.58
CA GLN A 467 5.11 -18.05 -18.43
C GLN A 467 5.34 -17.62 -19.88
N SER A 468 4.50 -16.72 -20.38
CA SER A 468 4.59 -16.11 -21.72
C SER A 468 4.61 -14.59 -21.63
N VAL A 469 5.33 -13.94 -22.53
CA VAL A 469 5.39 -12.47 -22.63
C VAL A 469 4.88 -12.00 -23.99
N GLY A 470 4.87 -12.85 -25.02
CA GLY A 470 4.51 -12.46 -26.38
C GLY A 470 5.50 -11.45 -27.00
N THR A 471 5.38 -11.25 -28.30
CA THR A 471 6.18 -10.28 -29.08
C THR A 471 5.34 -9.12 -29.61
N GLY A 472 4.05 -9.05 -29.19
CA GLY A 472 3.13 -8.01 -29.63
C GLY A 472 3.48 -6.64 -29.05
N ALA A 473 2.90 -5.61 -29.68
CA ALA A 473 3.05 -4.23 -29.25
C ALA A 473 2.60 -4.04 -27.79
N VAL A 474 3.42 -3.34 -27.01
CA VAL A 474 3.12 -2.87 -25.66
C VAL A 474 2.70 -1.41 -25.78
N GLU A 475 1.42 -1.13 -25.53
CA GLU A 475 0.93 0.24 -25.51
C GLU A 475 1.48 0.98 -24.31
N ARG A 476 1.79 2.26 -24.51
CA ARG A 476 2.32 3.13 -23.47
C ARG A 476 1.52 4.43 -23.37
N TYR A 477 1.16 4.82 -22.14
CA TYR A 477 0.41 6.04 -21.83
C TYR A 477 1.09 6.81 -20.71
N THR A 478 1.32 8.12 -20.92
CA THR A 478 2.07 8.95 -19.96
C THR A 478 1.26 10.16 -19.53
N THR A 479 1.32 10.44 -18.23
CA THR A 479 0.91 11.70 -17.61
C THR A 479 2.12 12.37 -16.99
N ASP A 480 2.39 13.63 -17.35
CA ASP A 480 3.44 14.48 -16.79
C ASP A 480 2.99 15.95 -16.76
N GLY A 481 3.87 16.88 -16.47
CA GLY A 481 3.55 18.32 -16.46
C GLY A 481 2.87 18.84 -17.74
N THR A 482 3.11 18.22 -18.87
CA THR A 482 2.63 18.62 -20.20
C THR A 482 1.64 17.63 -20.82
N LYS A 483 1.74 16.35 -20.48
CA LYS A 483 0.92 15.26 -21.04
C LYS A 483 -0.21 14.88 -20.08
N ASN A 484 -1.34 14.47 -20.64
CA ASN A 484 -2.55 14.06 -19.94
C ASN A 484 -2.99 12.69 -20.48
N LEU A 485 -2.51 11.60 -19.88
CA LEU A 485 -2.72 10.23 -20.34
C LEU A 485 -2.43 10.08 -21.85
N GLN A 486 -1.37 10.73 -22.32
CA GLN A 486 -1.03 10.74 -23.73
C GLN A 486 -0.53 9.36 -24.15
N ARG A 487 -1.14 8.78 -25.20
CA ARG A 487 -0.60 7.58 -25.84
C ARG A 487 0.69 7.93 -26.56
N GLU A 488 1.72 7.15 -26.30
CA GLU A 488 3.04 7.27 -26.93
C GLU A 488 3.29 6.10 -27.89
N SER A 489 4.46 6.10 -28.53
CA SER A 489 4.86 5.03 -29.44
C SER A 489 4.89 3.69 -28.70
N ASP A 490 4.40 2.65 -29.35
CA ASP A 490 4.41 1.30 -28.83
C ASP A 490 5.83 0.78 -28.68
N LEU A 491 6.01 -0.11 -27.71
CA LEU A 491 7.26 -0.79 -27.43
C LEU A 491 7.13 -2.29 -27.76
N ALA A 492 8.27 -2.97 -27.87
CA ALA A 492 8.30 -4.42 -28.05
C ALA A 492 9.24 -5.05 -27.02
N PRO A 493 8.84 -6.13 -26.31
CA PRO A 493 9.73 -6.86 -25.42
C PRO A 493 10.87 -7.52 -26.18
N ALA A 494 12.07 -7.48 -25.60
CA ALA A 494 13.23 -8.28 -26.04
C ALA A 494 13.29 -9.54 -25.16
N GLY A 495 12.74 -10.67 -25.62
CA GLY A 495 12.53 -11.84 -24.82
C GLY A 495 11.58 -11.57 -23.64
N LYS A 496 12.04 -11.77 -22.42
CA LYS A 496 11.28 -11.47 -21.19
C LYS A 496 11.71 -10.14 -20.54
N THR A 497 12.14 -9.17 -21.33
CA THR A 497 12.57 -7.85 -20.85
C THR A 497 11.94 -6.77 -21.68
N LEU A 498 11.37 -5.75 -21.04
CA LEU A 498 10.93 -4.51 -21.69
C LEU A 498 11.72 -3.35 -21.12
N THR A 499 12.32 -2.52 -21.97
CA THR A 499 13.05 -1.32 -21.55
C THR A 499 12.38 -0.08 -22.11
N ALA A 500 12.24 0.96 -21.26
CA ALA A 500 11.66 2.23 -21.64
C ALA A 500 12.36 3.37 -20.90
N THR A 501 12.45 4.54 -21.54
CA THR A 501 12.75 5.78 -20.82
C THR A 501 11.45 6.38 -20.28
N VAL A 502 11.44 6.68 -18.96
CA VAL A 502 10.34 7.32 -18.26
C VAL A 502 10.80 8.71 -17.81
N GLY A 503 10.07 9.74 -18.23
CA GLY A 503 10.42 11.13 -17.94
C GLY A 503 10.37 11.48 -16.44
N PRO A 504 10.99 12.60 -16.03
CA PRO A 504 10.92 13.07 -14.65
C PRO A 504 9.51 13.48 -14.26
N GLY A 505 9.13 13.29 -12.99
CA GLY A 505 7.83 13.72 -12.46
C GLY A 505 6.66 13.18 -13.26
N SER A 506 6.66 11.89 -13.61
CA SER A 506 5.67 11.30 -14.52
C SER A 506 5.08 9.99 -14.03
N VAL A 507 3.91 9.65 -14.58
CA VAL A 507 3.23 8.36 -14.41
C VAL A 507 3.07 7.72 -15.78
N THR A 508 3.58 6.50 -15.94
CA THR A 508 3.53 5.79 -17.21
C THR A 508 2.90 4.41 -17.07
N THR A 509 1.88 4.14 -17.87
CA THR A 509 1.20 2.84 -17.94
C THR A 509 1.69 2.06 -19.14
N PHE A 510 2.02 0.78 -18.92
CA PHE A 510 2.37 -0.21 -19.93
C PHE A 510 1.30 -1.28 -19.99
N VAL A 511 0.67 -1.49 -21.14
CA VAL A 511 -0.30 -2.55 -21.38
C VAL A 511 0.40 -3.69 -22.12
N LEU A 512 0.53 -4.85 -21.45
CA LEU A 512 1.30 -6.02 -21.90
C LEU A 512 0.34 -7.17 -22.26
N PRO A 513 -0.24 -7.20 -23.47
CA PRO A 513 -1.29 -8.19 -23.79
C PRO A 513 -0.78 -9.63 -23.79
N GLY A 514 0.53 -9.85 -24.01
CA GLY A 514 1.16 -11.18 -24.05
C GLY A 514 1.72 -11.67 -22.73
N ALA A 515 1.71 -10.86 -21.66
CA ALA A 515 2.26 -11.24 -20.35
C ALA A 515 1.24 -12.07 -19.57
N THR A 516 1.34 -13.41 -19.66
CA THR A 516 0.35 -14.34 -19.12
C THR A 516 0.98 -15.53 -18.42
N GLY A 517 0.19 -16.18 -17.52
CA GLY A 517 0.59 -17.37 -16.77
C GLY A 517 1.73 -17.12 -15.78
N VAL A 518 2.08 -18.16 -15.03
CA VAL A 518 3.17 -18.12 -14.03
C VAL A 518 4.30 -19.03 -14.48
N ASN A 519 5.51 -18.50 -14.54
CA ASN A 519 6.72 -19.27 -14.76
C ASN A 519 7.17 -19.94 -13.45
N THR A 520 6.84 -21.21 -13.30
CA THR A 520 7.17 -21.95 -12.06
C THR A 520 8.67 -22.18 -11.86
N ALA A 521 9.50 -22.03 -12.89
CA ALA A 521 10.95 -22.13 -12.80
C ALA A 521 11.60 -20.81 -12.31
N ASP A 522 10.86 -19.69 -12.44
CA ASP A 522 11.31 -18.36 -12.03
C ASP A 522 10.17 -17.67 -11.25
N THR A 523 9.90 -18.12 -10.03
CA THR A 523 8.82 -17.64 -9.14
C THR A 523 9.35 -17.32 -7.75
N THR A 524 8.77 -16.30 -7.11
CA THR A 524 9.04 -15.97 -5.69
C THR A 524 8.24 -16.87 -4.74
N ALA A 525 7.24 -17.61 -5.22
CA ALA A 525 6.47 -18.54 -4.39
C ALA A 525 7.42 -19.53 -3.67
N PRO A 526 7.23 -19.78 -2.36
CA PRO A 526 8.17 -20.60 -1.57
C PRO A 526 8.05 -22.09 -1.82
N THR A 527 7.44 -22.51 -2.92
CA THR A 527 7.25 -23.92 -3.30
C THR A 527 8.54 -24.57 -3.82
N GLY A 528 8.57 -25.89 -3.91
CA GLY A 528 9.70 -26.66 -4.43
C GLY A 528 10.72 -27.02 -3.36
N ALA A 529 11.86 -26.33 -3.31
CA ALA A 529 12.92 -26.63 -2.36
C ALA A 529 12.53 -26.28 -0.91
N ALA A 530 13.13 -27.00 0.05
CA ALA A 530 12.95 -26.69 1.46
C ALA A 530 13.50 -25.29 1.80
N ARG A 531 12.84 -24.60 2.71
CA ARG A 531 13.20 -23.26 3.19
C ARG A 531 13.43 -23.24 4.69
N GLN A 532 14.27 -22.34 5.18
CA GLN A 532 14.24 -21.86 6.56
C GLN A 532 13.33 -20.64 6.62
N LEU A 533 12.53 -20.52 7.68
CA LEU A 533 11.77 -19.33 8.01
C LEU A 533 12.57 -18.57 9.08
N LEU A 534 13.18 -17.47 8.71
CA LEU A 534 13.95 -16.61 9.61
C LEU A 534 13.05 -15.48 10.11
N ASN A 535 12.94 -15.36 11.42
CA ASN A 535 12.19 -14.27 12.05
C ASN A 535 12.94 -12.95 11.91
N ASP A 536 12.28 -11.91 11.41
CA ASP A 536 12.94 -10.65 11.03
C ASP A 536 13.42 -9.84 12.26
N ARG A 537 12.82 -10.07 13.43
CA ARG A 537 13.28 -9.42 14.67
C ARG A 537 14.58 -10.04 15.20
N SER A 538 14.70 -11.36 15.15
CA SER A 538 15.78 -12.08 15.79
C SER A 538 16.83 -12.65 14.84
N GLY A 539 16.52 -12.74 13.54
CA GLY A 539 17.32 -13.47 12.55
C GLY A 539 17.35 -14.99 12.76
N LYS A 540 16.54 -15.53 13.68
CA LYS A 540 16.53 -16.95 14.04
C LYS A 540 15.52 -17.74 13.24
N ALA A 541 15.81 -19.03 13.04
CA ALA A 541 14.98 -19.94 12.27
C ALA A 541 13.87 -20.57 13.12
N LEU A 542 12.67 -20.72 12.55
CA LEU A 542 11.62 -21.59 13.06
C LEU A 542 12.15 -23.03 13.12
N ALA A 543 12.08 -23.66 14.29
CA ALA A 543 12.65 -24.98 14.52
C ALA A 543 11.71 -25.92 15.27
N VAL A 544 11.81 -27.21 14.95
CA VAL A 544 11.26 -28.30 15.76
C VAL A 544 12.23 -28.61 16.88
N ALA A 545 11.77 -28.52 18.11
CA ALA A 545 12.53 -28.93 19.30
C ALA A 545 11.80 -30.07 20.03
N THR A 546 12.55 -31.02 20.52
CA THR A 546 12.00 -32.12 21.33
C THR A 546 12.68 -32.12 22.70
N ALA A 547 11.92 -32.01 23.74
CA ALA A 547 12.39 -32.08 25.14
C ALA A 547 11.41 -32.93 25.93
N ASN A 548 11.95 -33.88 26.72
CA ASN A 548 11.15 -34.80 27.57
C ASN A 548 10.04 -35.54 26.78
N GLY A 549 10.34 -35.96 25.54
CA GLY A 549 9.39 -36.65 24.71
C GLY A 549 8.30 -35.74 24.08
N ARG A 550 8.27 -34.43 24.39
CA ARG A 550 7.31 -33.48 23.87
C ARG A 550 7.94 -32.66 22.74
N THR A 551 7.27 -32.60 21.58
CA THR A 551 7.65 -31.75 20.47
C THR A 551 7.06 -30.35 20.62
N THR A 552 7.89 -29.32 20.44
CA THR A 552 7.51 -27.90 20.51
C THR A 552 8.09 -27.14 19.31
N LEU A 553 7.47 -26.02 18.95
CA LEU A 553 7.95 -25.09 17.94
C LEU A 553 8.62 -23.91 18.63
N VAL A 554 9.85 -23.65 18.26
CA VAL A 554 10.69 -22.59 18.86
C VAL A 554 11.49 -21.87 17.80
N GLN A 555 12.07 -20.73 18.12
CA GLN A 555 13.13 -20.16 17.29
C GLN A 555 14.51 -20.64 17.74
N ARG A 556 15.43 -20.83 16.80
CA ARG A 556 16.82 -21.25 17.05
C ARG A 556 17.78 -20.48 16.15
N THR A 557 18.99 -20.28 16.60
CA THR A 557 20.06 -19.78 15.73
C THR A 557 20.07 -20.56 14.42
N SER A 558 20.06 -19.83 13.30
CA SER A 558 19.94 -20.43 11.96
C SER A 558 21.14 -21.33 11.66
N SER A 559 20.84 -22.57 11.30
CA SER A 559 21.83 -23.58 10.91
C SER A 559 21.34 -24.26 9.62
N PRO A 560 21.76 -23.76 8.44
CA PRO A 560 21.43 -24.38 7.16
C PRO A 560 21.87 -25.84 7.10
N GLY A 561 21.07 -26.67 6.45
CA GLY A 561 21.28 -28.13 6.43
C GLY A 561 20.66 -28.89 7.60
N THR A 562 20.27 -28.21 8.70
CA THR A 562 19.61 -28.86 9.84
C THR A 562 18.14 -29.12 9.53
N THR A 563 17.72 -30.37 9.40
CA THR A 563 16.35 -30.76 8.99
C THR A 563 15.27 -30.25 9.95
N ALA A 564 15.58 -30.09 11.25
CA ALA A 564 14.66 -29.53 12.23
C ALA A 564 14.29 -28.05 11.99
N GLN A 565 15.04 -27.34 11.14
CA GLN A 565 14.80 -25.96 10.72
C GLN A 565 14.33 -25.84 9.28
N GLN A 566 14.02 -26.96 8.64
CA GLN A 566 13.65 -26.98 7.22
C GLN A 566 12.17 -27.24 7.03
N TRP A 567 11.55 -26.44 6.19
CA TRP A 567 10.12 -26.46 5.93
C TRP A 567 9.85 -26.49 4.41
N LYS A 568 8.87 -27.28 4.01
CA LYS A 568 8.37 -27.33 2.64
C LYS A 568 7.00 -26.70 2.57
N PHE A 569 6.81 -25.84 1.58
CA PHE A 569 5.55 -25.20 1.26
C PHE A 569 4.87 -25.96 0.13
N THR A 570 3.64 -26.36 0.34
CA THR A 570 2.77 -26.93 -0.69
C THR A 570 1.63 -25.94 -0.92
N LYS A 571 1.52 -25.38 -2.11
CA LYS A 571 0.41 -24.48 -2.46
C LYS A 571 -0.89 -25.29 -2.40
N LEU A 572 -1.91 -24.72 -1.80
CA LEU A 572 -3.26 -25.28 -1.72
C LEU A 572 -4.14 -24.62 -2.77
N ASP A 573 -5.10 -25.37 -3.30
CA ASP A 573 -6.09 -24.80 -4.21
C ASP A 573 -6.95 -23.79 -3.45
N ALA A 574 -7.00 -22.57 -3.97
CA ALA A 574 -7.51 -21.42 -3.27
C ALA A 574 -8.94 -21.06 -3.70
N ALA A 575 -9.84 -22.06 -3.85
CA ALA A 575 -11.22 -21.82 -4.24
C ALA A 575 -11.92 -20.77 -3.35
N ASP A 576 -11.61 -20.77 -2.04
CA ASP A 576 -12.25 -19.87 -1.06
C ASP A 576 -11.57 -18.48 -0.96
N TRP A 577 -10.32 -18.35 -1.46
CA TRP A 577 -9.50 -17.15 -1.29
C TRP A 577 -9.05 -16.49 -2.60
N GLY A 578 -9.64 -16.91 -3.73
CA GLY A 578 -9.47 -16.28 -5.02
C GLY A 578 -8.03 -16.19 -5.54
N ASN A 579 -7.18 -17.17 -5.29
CA ASN A 579 -5.74 -17.24 -5.60
C ASN A 579 -4.80 -16.50 -4.61
N THR A 580 -5.28 -16.00 -3.49
CA THR A 580 -4.38 -15.64 -2.40
C THR A 580 -3.51 -16.84 -2.08
N ALA A 581 -2.19 -16.62 -1.90
CA ALA A 581 -1.23 -17.68 -1.68
C ALA A 581 -1.53 -18.43 -0.37
N ALA A 582 -2.25 -19.55 -0.47
CA ALA A 582 -2.54 -20.46 0.64
C ALA A 582 -1.61 -21.65 0.57
N TYR A 583 -1.00 -22.00 1.69
CA TYR A 583 0.00 -23.05 1.77
C TYR A 583 -0.23 -23.97 2.97
N ARG A 584 0.14 -25.24 2.78
CA ARG A 584 0.48 -26.13 3.88
C ARG A 584 1.99 -26.10 4.06
N VAL A 585 2.44 -25.92 5.32
CA VAL A 585 3.84 -25.86 5.71
C VAL A 585 4.19 -27.17 6.41
N THR A 586 5.15 -27.92 5.87
CA THR A 586 5.48 -29.28 6.35
C THR A 586 6.93 -29.33 6.82
N SER A 587 7.18 -29.85 8.01
CA SER A 587 8.54 -30.07 8.55
C SER A 587 9.28 -31.15 7.78
N VAL A 588 10.50 -30.88 7.35
CA VAL A 588 11.39 -31.89 6.71
C VAL A 588 11.85 -32.95 7.71
N ALA A 589 11.97 -32.59 8.98
CA ALA A 589 12.45 -33.53 10.02
C ALA A 589 11.53 -34.74 10.22
N ASN A 590 10.22 -34.58 10.02
CA ASN A 590 9.27 -35.67 10.34
C ASN A 590 8.07 -35.76 9.38
N GLY A 591 8.03 -34.96 8.33
CA GLY A 591 6.95 -34.95 7.35
C GLY A 591 5.60 -34.42 7.87
N LYS A 592 5.52 -33.93 9.09
CA LYS A 592 4.28 -33.42 9.70
C LYS A 592 3.99 -31.97 9.29
N ALA A 593 2.71 -31.63 9.21
CA ALA A 593 2.25 -30.29 8.89
C ALA A 593 2.21 -29.39 10.14
N LEU A 594 2.60 -28.13 9.97
CA LEU A 594 2.46 -27.06 10.96
C LEU A 594 0.98 -26.68 11.06
N ALA A 595 0.40 -26.78 12.25
CA ALA A 595 -0.99 -26.45 12.52
C ALA A 595 -1.14 -25.56 13.75
N ALA A 596 -2.13 -24.66 13.73
CA ALA A 596 -2.52 -23.92 14.93
C ALA A 596 -3.49 -24.76 15.78
N GLN A 597 -3.29 -24.78 17.09
CA GLN A 597 -4.19 -25.39 18.10
C GLN A 597 -4.43 -24.35 19.19
N GLY A 598 -5.49 -23.56 19.04
CA GLY A 598 -5.64 -22.34 19.81
C GLY A 598 -4.51 -21.35 19.48
N ASP A 599 -3.80 -20.86 20.48
CA ASP A 599 -2.65 -19.97 20.31
C ASP A 599 -1.30 -20.71 20.19
N ALA A 600 -1.31 -22.02 20.40
CA ALA A 600 -0.12 -22.86 20.27
C ALA A 600 0.00 -23.45 18.88
N LEU A 601 1.22 -23.87 18.52
CA LEU A 601 1.50 -24.64 17.31
C LEU A 601 1.69 -26.12 17.64
N ALA A 602 1.26 -26.97 16.71
CA ALA A 602 1.49 -28.41 16.73
C ALA A 602 1.96 -28.92 15.38
N LEU A 603 2.61 -30.08 15.38
CA LEU A 603 2.93 -30.86 14.20
C LEU A 603 1.98 -32.05 14.08
N VAL A 604 1.14 -32.04 13.06
CA VAL A 604 0.07 -33.01 12.84
C VAL A 604 0.28 -33.76 11.52
N THR A 605 -0.44 -34.84 11.33
CA THR A 605 -0.46 -35.54 10.02
C THR A 605 -0.99 -34.57 8.95
N PRO A 606 -0.33 -34.44 7.78
CA PRO A 606 -0.80 -33.59 6.71
C PRO A 606 -2.23 -33.92 6.28
N GLY A 607 -3.08 -32.91 6.23
CA GLY A 607 -4.50 -33.00 5.91
C GLY A 607 -5.00 -31.71 5.23
N THR A 608 -6.31 -31.53 5.17
CA THR A 608 -6.98 -30.40 4.51
C THR A 608 -7.66 -29.44 5.49
N SER A 609 -7.49 -29.65 6.79
CA SER A 609 -8.14 -28.84 7.82
C SER A 609 -7.60 -27.40 7.84
N ALA A 610 -8.44 -26.46 8.26
CA ALA A 610 -8.11 -25.03 8.27
C ALA A 610 -6.94 -24.70 9.22
N GLU A 611 -6.73 -25.49 10.26
CA GLU A 611 -5.61 -25.33 11.21
C GLU A 611 -4.23 -25.50 10.53
N GLN A 612 -4.18 -26.24 9.41
CA GLN A 612 -2.97 -26.51 8.62
C GLN A 612 -2.79 -25.52 7.44
N LYS A 613 -3.77 -24.64 7.23
CA LYS A 613 -3.79 -23.70 6.11
C LYS A 613 -3.20 -22.35 6.53
N TRP A 614 -2.16 -21.94 5.83
CA TRP A 614 -1.43 -20.69 6.07
C TRP A 614 -1.57 -19.76 4.87
N LEU A 615 -2.07 -18.56 5.10
CA LEU A 615 -2.21 -17.50 4.11
C LEU A 615 -0.96 -16.64 4.15
N LEU A 616 -0.23 -16.62 3.06
CA LEU A 616 1.01 -15.85 2.92
C LEU A 616 0.70 -14.44 2.46
N SER A 617 1.38 -13.46 3.04
CA SER A 617 1.38 -12.07 2.57
C SER A 617 2.80 -11.54 2.46
N THR A 618 3.04 -10.67 1.48
CA THR A 618 4.32 -9.98 1.30
C THR A 618 4.08 -8.62 0.65
N THR A 619 4.95 -7.67 0.92
CA THR A 619 5.01 -6.37 0.25
C THR A 619 5.97 -6.35 -0.95
N GLY A 620 6.52 -7.50 -1.33
CA GLY A 620 7.48 -7.64 -2.45
C GLY A 620 8.94 -7.33 -2.08
N ASP A 621 9.22 -7.11 -0.81
CA ASP A 621 10.53 -6.75 -0.27
C ASP A 621 11.30 -7.95 0.32
N GLY A 622 10.75 -9.17 0.18
CA GLY A 622 11.32 -10.41 0.72
C GLY A 622 10.84 -10.76 2.13
N HIS A 623 10.06 -9.89 2.75
CA HIS A 623 9.43 -10.12 4.06
C HIS A 623 8.02 -10.67 3.90
N HIS A 624 7.64 -11.57 4.81
CA HIS A 624 6.37 -12.30 4.72
C HIS A 624 5.67 -12.39 6.06
N THR A 625 4.34 -12.31 6.06
CA THR A 625 3.49 -12.73 7.18
C THR A 625 2.72 -13.99 6.82
N LEU A 626 2.44 -14.85 7.80
CA LEU A 626 1.67 -16.08 7.62
C LEU A 626 0.47 -16.07 8.57
N VAL A 627 -0.73 -15.90 8.03
CA VAL A 627 -1.98 -15.97 8.78
C VAL A 627 -2.47 -17.42 8.78
N ASN A 628 -2.75 -17.97 9.95
CA ASN A 628 -3.42 -19.27 10.04
C ASN A 628 -4.92 -19.11 9.78
N ALA A 629 -5.48 -19.88 8.85
CA ALA A 629 -6.87 -19.73 8.42
C ALA A 629 -7.91 -20.08 9.49
N ALA A 630 -7.59 -21.00 10.42
CA ALA A 630 -8.50 -21.37 11.49
C ALA A 630 -8.45 -20.38 12.67
N ALA A 631 -7.23 -19.95 13.02
CA ALA A 631 -7.02 -19.07 14.16
C ALA A 631 -7.26 -17.60 13.85
N GLY A 632 -7.19 -17.19 12.56
CA GLY A 632 -7.20 -15.78 12.14
C GLY A 632 -6.01 -14.99 12.67
N LYS A 633 -4.91 -15.64 13.04
CA LYS A 633 -3.76 -15.08 13.73
C LYS A 633 -2.47 -15.34 12.95
N LEU A 634 -1.46 -14.49 13.17
CA LEU A 634 -0.15 -14.57 12.54
C LEU A 634 0.78 -15.55 13.26
N LEU A 635 1.64 -16.24 12.49
CA LEU A 635 2.82 -16.93 13.02
C LEU A 635 3.70 -15.94 13.77
N ASP A 636 3.98 -16.18 15.05
CA ASP A 636 4.48 -15.21 16.01
C ASP A 636 5.57 -15.79 16.90
N VAL A 637 6.64 -15.05 17.13
CA VAL A 637 7.59 -15.36 18.20
C VAL A 637 7.10 -14.72 19.49
N SER A 638 6.73 -15.54 20.46
CA SER A 638 6.08 -15.11 21.69
C SER A 638 6.88 -14.08 22.46
N GLY A 639 6.20 -13.01 22.89
CA GLY A 639 6.80 -11.94 23.70
C GLY A 639 7.91 -11.17 22.99
N GLU A 640 7.91 -11.16 21.64
CA GLU A 640 8.93 -10.48 20.81
C GLU A 640 10.38 -10.91 21.18
N SER A 641 10.54 -12.10 21.73
CA SER A 641 11.82 -12.60 22.22
C SER A 641 12.86 -12.77 21.11
N THR A 642 14.11 -12.43 21.40
CA THR A 642 15.26 -12.73 20.53
C THR A 642 16.10 -13.92 21.05
N ALA A 643 15.68 -14.57 22.13
CA ALA A 643 16.40 -15.67 22.75
C ALA A 643 16.27 -16.97 21.94
N ASP A 644 17.33 -17.80 21.96
CA ASP A 644 17.29 -19.17 21.48
C ASP A 644 16.30 -20.00 22.32
N GLY A 645 15.46 -20.78 21.67
CA GLY A 645 14.47 -21.61 22.36
C GLY A 645 13.18 -20.87 22.70
N ALA A 646 13.04 -19.58 22.37
CA ALA A 646 11.79 -18.87 22.58
C ALA A 646 10.64 -19.55 21.82
N PRO A 647 9.45 -19.71 22.43
CA PRO A 647 8.31 -20.36 21.80
C PRO A 647 7.82 -19.60 20.57
N VAL A 648 7.37 -20.35 19.57
CA VAL A 648 6.64 -19.79 18.42
C VAL A 648 5.20 -20.30 18.49
N GLY A 649 4.26 -19.38 18.35
CA GLY A 649 2.84 -19.61 18.39
C GLY A 649 2.10 -18.86 17.30
N VAL A 650 0.82 -18.58 17.53
CA VAL A 650 0.05 -17.62 16.74
C VAL A 650 -0.49 -16.50 17.63
N TYR A 651 -0.46 -15.26 17.10
CA TYR A 651 -0.95 -14.09 17.80
C TYR A 651 -1.69 -13.14 16.86
N ARG A 652 -2.56 -12.28 17.39
CA ARG A 652 -3.25 -11.26 16.60
C ARG A 652 -2.26 -10.38 15.82
N PRO A 653 -2.62 -9.84 14.67
CA PRO A 653 -1.74 -8.96 13.90
C PRO A 653 -1.35 -7.69 14.68
N THR A 654 -0.04 -7.50 14.90
CA THR A 654 0.51 -6.33 15.62
C THR A 654 1.41 -5.46 14.74
N THR A 655 1.74 -5.91 13.52
CA THR A 655 2.76 -5.32 12.64
C THR A 655 4.19 -5.38 13.21
N GLY A 656 4.41 -6.12 14.28
CA GLY A 656 5.74 -6.32 14.86
C GLY A 656 6.63 -7.20 14.00
N SER A 657 7.92 -6.94 13.98
CA SER A 657 8.91 -7.75 13.23
C SER A 657 9.04 -9.19 13.76
N ASN A 658 8.54 -9.49 14.97
CA ASN A 658 8.41 -10.85 15.50
C ASN A 658 7.31 -11.68 14.79
N GLN A 659 6.46 -11.05 13.97
CA GLN A 659 5.44 -11.69 13.14
C GLN A 659 5.84 -11.70 11.66
N SER A 660 6.99 -11.16 11.32
CA SER A 660 7.53 -11.09 9.97
C SER A 660 8.66 -12.11 9.78
N TRP A 661 8.71 -12.71 8.59
CA TRP A 661 9.58 -13.85 8.30
C TRP A 661 10.19 -13.73 6.91
N THR A 662 11.50 -13.93 6.84
CA THR A 662 12.23 -14.05 5.58
C THR A 662 12.45 -15.52 5.24
N PHE A 663 12.26 -15.90 3.98
CA PHE A 663 12.49 -17.27 3.50
C PHE A 663 13.90 -17.42 2.94
N ARG A 664 14.64 -18.35 3.51
CA ARG A 664 16.01 -18.66 3.09
C ARG A 664 16.09 -20.09 2.54
N SER A 665 16.98 -20.33 1.57
CA SER A 665 17.30 -21.70 1.14
C SER A 665 17.75 -22.53 2.33
N ALA A 666 17.21 -23.73 2.46
CA ALA A 666 17.56 -24.67 3.51
C ALA A 666 18.81 -25.53 3.16
N ALA A 667 19.35 -25.42 1.96
CA ALA A 667 20.57 -26.09 1.56
C ALA A 667 21.75 -25.61 2.43
N ALA A 668 22.67 -26.50 2.71
CA ALA A 668 23.93 -26.15 3.36
C ALA A 668 24.69 -25.13 2.52
N ASP A 669 25.33 -24.17 3.19
CA ASP A 669 26.14 -23.18 2.50
C ASP A 669 27.32 -23.83 1.78
N THR A 670 27.55 -23.41 0.56
CA THR A 670 28.81 -23.69 -0.16
C THR A 670 29.72 -22.49 0.04
N TRP A 671 30.91 -22.75 0.56
CA TRP A 671 31.87 -21.72 0.88
C TRP A 671 33.01 -21.71 -0.12
N THR A 672 33.20 -20.59 -0.82
CA THR A 672 34.22 -20.40 -1.83
C THR A 672 34.95 -19.07 -1.62
N PRO A 673 36.23 -18.93 -2.01
CA PRO A 673 36.85 -17.62 -2.13
C PRO A 673 36.21 -16.84 -3.29
N LEU A 674 36.09 -15.54 -3.16
CA LEU A 674 35.83 -14.63 -4.27
C LEU A 674 37.14 -13.97 -4.65
N ARG A 675 37.79 -14.48 -5.72
CA ARG A 675 39.14 -14.07 -6.16
C ARG A 675 39.02 -13.04 -7.29
N LEU A 676 39.52 -11.84 -7.09
CA LEU A 676 39.55 -10.80 -8.11
C LEU A 676 40.44 -11.19 -9.31
N ARG A 677 39.92 -11.07 -10.51
CA ARG A 677 40.60 -11.46 -11.76
C ARG A 677 41.85 -10.63 -12.02
N HIS A 678 41.84 -9.31 -11.75
CA HIS A 678 42.93 -8.40 -12.05
C HIS A 678 44.14 -8.59 -11.13
N SER A 679 43.92 -8.94 -9.86
CA SER A 679 44.95 -8.99 -8.83
C SER A 679 45.30 -10.42 -8.35
N GLY A 680 44.44 -11.38 -8.64
CA GLY A 680 44.52 -12.74 -8.09
C GLY A 680 44.31 -12.82 -6.57
N LYS A 681 43.92 -11.72 -5.91
CA LYS A 681 43.67 -11.65 -4.46
C LYS A 681 42.23 -12.01 -4.11
N CYS A 682 42.01 -12.36 -2.86
CA CYS A 682 40.68 -12.74 -2.33
C CYS A 682 39.97 -11.52 -1.73
N LEU A 683 38.65 -11.45 -1.90
CA LEU A 683 37.78 -10.57 -1.14
C LEU A 683 37.86 -11.00 0.34
N ASP A 684 38.15 -10.07 1.23
CA ASP A 684 38.53 -10.31 2.62
C ASP A 684 37.81 -9.36 3.57
N VAL A 685 37.35 -9.84 4.70
CA VAL A 685 36.90 -8.97 5.79
C VAL A 685 38.08 -8.60 6.66
N SER A 686 38.41 -7.34 6.75
CA SER A 686 39.55 -6.79 7.45
C SER A 686 39.72 -7.35 8.87
N GLY A 687 40.89 -7.89 9.16
CA GLY A 687 41.21 -8.44 10.49
C GLY A 687 40.34 -9.58 10.96
N ALA A 688 39.59 -10.25 10.07
CA ALA A 688 38.58 -11.25 10.42
C ALA A 688 37.58 -10.72 11.48
N SER A 689 37.29 -9.43 11.45
CA SER A 689 36.37 -8.78 12.40
C SER A 689 34.97 -9.35 12.30
N GLY A 690 34.32 -9.67 13.44
CA GLY A 690 32.93 -10.05 13.53
C GLY A 690 31.96 -8.88 13.69
N ALA A 691 32.45 -7.60 13.72
CA ALA A 691 31.62 -6.44 13.97
C ALA A 691 30.82 -6.01 12.71
N ASP A 692 29.68 -5.36 12.92
CA ASP A 692 28.98 -4.61 11.89
C ASP A 692 29.82 -3.42 11.43
N GLY A 693 29.81 -3.11 10.12
CA GLY A 693 30.62 -2.05 9.53
C GLY A 693 32.09 -2.43 9.32
N ALA A 694 32.49 -3.69 9.58
CA ALA A 694 33.85 -4.12 9.29
C ALA A 694 34.14 -4.07 7.77
N GLN A 695 35.20 -3.42 7.43
CA GLN A 695 35.59 -3.11 6.06
C GLN A 695 35.88 -4.36 5.25
N VAL A 696 35.36 -4.42 4.04
CA VAL A 696 35.69 -5.43 3.05
C VAL A 696 36.75 -4.87 2.10
N LEU A 697 37.75 -5.68 1.82
CA LEU A 697 38.93 -5.30 1.03
C LEU A 697 39.48 -6.50 0.25
N GLN A 698 40.46 -6.32 -0.58
CA GLN A 698 41.20 -7.45 -1.14
C GLN A 698 42.47 -7.73 -0.32
N TYR A 699 42.78 -9.01 -0.17
CA TYR A 699 44.02 -9.45 0.48
C TYR A 699 44.59 -10.73 -0.16
N THR A 700 45.88 -11.01 0.08
CA THR A 700 46.48 -12.26 -0.38
C THR A 700 45.65 -13.44 0.10
N CYS A 701 45.28 -14.35 -0.79
CA CYS A 701 44.47 -15.52 -0.46
C CYS A 701 45.20 -16.45 0.50
N GLY A 702 44.71 -16.59 1.72
CA GLY A 702 45.25 -17.44 2.78
C GLY A 702 44.35 -18.61 3.14
N GLY A 703 43.15 -18.71 2.55
CA GLY A 703 42.17 -19.77 2.86
C GLY A 703 41.43 -19.62 4.18
N ALA A 704 41.65 -18.50 4.90
CA ALA A 704 40.95 -18.19 6.16
C ALA A 704 39.45 -17.97 5.94
N THR A 705 38.66 -18.17 6.99
CA THR A 705 37.19 -18.12 6.90
C THR A 705 36.64 -16.73 6.60
N ASN A 706 37.36 -15.64 6.87
CA ASN A 706 37.05 -14.26 6.48
C ASN A 706 37.28 -13.97 4.97
N GLN A 707 37.86 -14.91 4.23
CA GLN A 707 38.00 -14.89 2.77
C GLN A 707 37.07 -15.89 2.06
N GLN A 708 36.19 -16.54 2.79
CA GLN A 708 35.25 -17.52 2.26
C GLN A 708 33.84 -16.96 2.30
N TRP A 709 33.16 -17.03 1.17
CA TRP A 709 31.89 -16.43 0.95
C TRP A 709 30.87 -17.47 0.45
N SER A 710 29.63 -17.33 0.88
CA SER A 710 28.50 -18.09 0.33
C SER A 710 27.56 -17.17 -0.42
N LEU A 711 27.20 -17.55 -1.64
CA LEU A 711 26.16 -16.86 -2.42
C LEU A 711 24.82 -17.52 -2.08
N ARG A 712 24.10 -16.94 -1.14
CA ARG A 712 22.82 -17.47 -0.66
C ARG A 712 21.69 -16.93 -1.49
N PRO A 713 20.85 -17.78 -2.11
CA PRO A 713 19.69 -17.31 -2.85
C PRO A 713 18.79 -16.41 -1.99
N ALA A 714 18.42 -15.26 -2.54
CA ALA A 714 17.43 -14.32 -2.06
C ALA A 714 16.27 -14.23 -3.06
N ASP A 715 15.25 -13.44 -2.76
CA ASP A 715 14.10 -13.29 -3.64
C ASP A 715 14.46 -12.58 -4.96
N GLY A 716 13.64 -12.80 -5.98
CA GLY A 716 13.82 -12.14 -7.27
C GLY A 716 15.03 -12.58 -8.09
N GLY A 717 15.68 -13.72 -7.75
CA GLY A 717 16.89 -14.19 -8.46
C GLY A 717 18.18 -13.53 -7.99
N TYR A 718 18.10 -12.72 -6.92
CA TYR A 718 19.28 -12.15 -6.26
C TYR A 718 19.93 -13.14 -5.29
N VAL A 719 21.12 -12.79 -4.79
CA VAL A 719 21.81 -13.51 -3.73
C VAL A 719 22.27 -12.55 -2.63
N SER A 720 22.31 -13.02 -1.40
CA SER A 720 23.11 -12.39 -0.35
C SER A 720 24.50 -13.01 -0.35
N VAL A 721 25.53 -12.18 -0.34
CA VAL A 721 26.95 -12.61 -0.28
C VAL A 721 27.37 -12.63 1.19
N VAL A 722 27.55 -13.82 1.77
CA VAL A 722 27.72 -13.98 3.22
C VAL A 722 29.12 -14.44 3.57
N ALA A 723 29.77 -13.75 4.52
CA ALA A 723 31.11 -14.12 5.01
C ALA A 723 31.02 -15.33 5.97
N ARG A 724 31.88 -16.34 5.77
CA ARG A 724 31.86 -17.58 6.55
C ARG A 724 32.13 -17.38 8.04
N HIS A 725 33.11 -16.53 8.38
CA HIS A 725 33.56 -16.34 9.75
C HIS A 725 32.53 -15.63 10.67
N SER A 726 31.75 -14.70 10.09
CA SER A 726 30.85 -13.82 10.84
C SER A 726 29.38 -14.12 10.60
N GLY A 727 29.05 -14.80 9.50
CA GLY A 727 27.68 -14.97 9.06
C GLY A 727 27.00 -13.69 8.57
N LYS A 728 27.74 -12.59 8.39
CA LYS A 728 27.23 -11.28 7.97
C LYS A 728 27.24 -11.12 6.46
N CYS A 729 26.38 -10.25 5.96
CA CYS A 729 26.19 -9.97 4.54
C CYS A 729 27.12 -8.87 4.04
N LEU A 730 27.52 -8.97 2.80
CA LEU A 730 28.18 -7.91 2.04
C LEU A 730 27.16 -6.78 1.79
N ASP A 731 27.49 -5.56 2.20
CA ASP A 731 26.58 -4.43 2.35
C ASP A 731 27.18 -3.16 1.73
N VAL A 732 26.39 -2.42 0.96
CA VAL A 732 26.78 -1.10 0.46
C VAL A 732 26.35 -0.03 1.47
N THR A 733 27.32 0.76 1.93
CA THR A 733 27.13 1.82 2.93
C THR A 733 25.89 2.69 2.68
N ASN A 734 24.97 2.76 3.67
CA ASN A 734 23.82 3.65 3.71
C ASN A 734 22.97 3.59 2.43
N GLU A 735 22.88 2.44 1.79
CA GLU A 735 22.15 2.26 0.52
C GLU A 735 22.58 3.28 -0.57
N SER A 736 23.82 3.75 -0.49
CA SER A 736 24.36 4.76 -1.42
C SER A 736 24.31 4.25 -2.85
N THR A 737 23.84 5.07 -3.77
CA THR A 737 23.90 4.79 -5.22
C THR A 737 25.10 5.44 -5.91
N ALA A 738 25.98 6.11 -5.17
CA ALA A 738 27.15 6.78 -5.73
C ALA A 738 28.25 5.80 -6.16
N ASP A 739 29.02 6.17 -7.18
CA ASP A 739 30.29 5.50 -7.51
C ASP A 739 31.29 5.72 -6.38
N GLY A 740 32.05 4.68 -6.06
CA GLY A 740 33.01 4.69 -4.96
C GLY A 740 32.41 4.45 -3.58
N ALA A 741 31.09 4.22 -3.47
CA ALA A 741 30.48 3.88 -2.18
C ALA A 741 31.12 2.61 -1.61
N VAL A 742 31.56 2.68 -0.35
CA VAL A 742 32.30 1.62 0.33
C VAL A 742 31.38 0.44 0.60
N VAL A 743 31.96 -0.76 0.46
CA VAL A 743 31.30 -2.01 0.80
C VAL A 743 31.93 -2.58 2.07
N PHE A 744 31.08 -2.97 3.03
CA PHE A 744 31.47 -3.56 4.30
C PHE A 744 30.62 -4.80 4.61
N GLN A 745 30.87 -5.47 5.72
CA GLN A 745 29.95 -6.49 6.22
C GLN A 745 28.98 -5.91 7.24
N TYR A 746 27.74 -6.36 7.22
CA TYR A 746 26.70 -5.96 8.19
C TYR A 746 25.77 -7.13 8.50
N GLY A 747 25.07 -7.09 9.64
CA GLY A 747 24.04 -8.08 9.93
C GLY A 747 23.08 -8.23 8.76
N CYS A 748 22.82 -9.46 8.31
CA CYS A 748 21.92 -9.68 7.18
C CYS A 748 20.50 -9.26 7.56
N ASN A 749 19.97 -8.26 6.90
CA ASN A 749 18.64 -7.68 7.11
C ASN A 749 17.70 -7.82 5.92
N GLY A 750 18.20 -8.36 4.78
CA GLY A 750 17.42 -8.51 3.55
C GLY A 750 17.27 -7.23 2.71
N GLY A 751 17.91 -6.13 3.11
CA GLY A 751 17.90 -4.87 2.36
C GLY A 751 18.42 -5.00 0.93
N ALA A 752 17.96 -4.16 0.01
CA ALA A 752 18.37 -4.19 -1.39
C ALA A 752 19.89 -3.90 -1.58
N ASN A 753 20.50 -3.18 -0.63
CA ASN A 753 21.95 -2.93 -0.58
C ASN A 753 22.79 -4.14 -0.13
N GLN A 754 22.14 -5.22 0.35
CA GLN A 754 22.76 -6.50 0.70
C GLN A 754 22.41 -7.60 -0.31
N GLN A 755 21.66 -7.27 -1.36
CA GLN A 755 21.26 -8.21 -2.40
C GLN A 755 21.99 -7.92 -3.70
N TRP A 756 22.47 -8.96 -4.36
CA TRP A 756 23.33 -8.88 -5.52
C TRP A 756 22.83 -9.78 -6.64
N SER A 757 22.72 -9.27 -7.85
CA SER A 757 22.58 -10.15 -9.02
C SER A 757 23.93 -10.68 -9.45
N VAL A 758 23.96 -11.95 -9.85
CA VAL A 758 25.18 -12.64 -10.24
C VAL A 758 25.17 -12.89 -11.74
N HIS A 759 26.08 -12.24 -12.45
CA HIS A 759 26.28 -12.48 -13.87
C HIS A 759 27.54 -13.32 -14.08
N ARG A 760 27.41 -14.40 -14.82
CA ARG A 760 28.55 -15.26 -15.14
C ARG A 760 29.00 -15.04 -16.58
N SER A 761 30.27 -14.70 -16.79
CA SER A 761 30.88 -14.58 -18.11
C SER A 761 31.09 -15.96 -18.74
N SER A 762 31.31 -16.01 -20.04
CA SER A 762 31.57 -17.26 -20.78
C SER A 762 32.85 -17.99 -20.32
N ASP A 763 33.81 -17.26 -19.76
CA ASP A 763 35.05 -17.79 -19.19
C ASP A 763 34.94 -18.10 -17.67
N GLY A 764 33.74 -18.04 -17.12
CA GLY A 764 33.39 -18.54 -15.77
C GLY A 764 33.53 -17.56 -14.62
N TYR A 765 33.97 -16.32 -14.86
CA TYR A 765 34.01 -15.29 -13.82
C TYR A 765 32.63 -14.74 -13.46
N LEU A 766 32.52 -14.30 -12.22
CA LEU A 766 31.28 -13.67 -11.70
C LEU A 766 31.44 -12.15 -11.69
N THR A 767 30.38 -11.44 -12.04
CA THR A 767 30.18 -10.03 -11.72
C THR A 767 29.00 -9.93 -10.77
N LEU A 768 29.15 -9.14 -9.69
CA LEU A 768 28.13 -8.96 -8.64
C LEU A 768 27.58 -7.53 -8.72
N LEU A 769 26.28 -7.37 -9.02
CA LEU A 769 25.61 -6.08 -9.12
C LEU A 769 24.69 -5.90 -7.91
N ALA A 770 24.86 -4.80 -7.19
CA ALA A 770 23.99 -4.45 -6.07
C ALA A 770 22.57 -4.12 -6.57
N ARG A 771 21.55 -4.72 -5.95
CA ARG A 771 20.14 -4.59 -6.35
C ARG A 771 19.65 -3.14 -6.33
N HIS A 772 19.98 -2.37 -5.27
CA HIS A 772 19.49 -1.00 -5.07
C HIS A 772 20.08 0.01 -6.05
N SER A 773 21.32 -0.21 -6.53
CA SER A 773 22.07 0.77 -7.33
C SER A 773 22.34 0.31 -8.77
N GLY A 774 22.21 -0.99 -9.07
CA GLY A 774 22.61 -1.57 -10.36
C GLY A 774 24.12 -1.49 -10.62
N LYS A 775 24.94 -1.16 -9.60
CA LYS A 775 26.39 -1.00 -9.73
C LYS A 775 27.14 -2.26 -9.34
N CYS A 776 28.32 -2.44 -9.94
CA CYS A 776 29.16 -3.61 -9.76
C CYS A 776 30.10 -3.48 -8.55
N LEU A 777 30.25 -4.58 -7.80
CA LEU A 777 31.30 -4.73 -6.81
C LEU A 777 32.68 -4.66 -7.50
N THR A 778 33.56 -3.86 -6.96
CA THR A 778 34.94 -3.68 -7.43
C THR A 778 35.89 -3.34 -6.29
N VAL A 779 37.19 -3.17 -6.62
CA VAL A 779 38.19 -2.64 -5.71
C VAL A 779 38.56 -1.22 -6.12
N ASN A 780 38.62 -0.32 -5.14
CA ASN A 780 38.86 1.10 -5.36
C ASN A 780 40.14 1.33 -6.20
N GLY A 781 39.95 2.07 -7.32
CA GLY A 781 41.02 2.41 -8.26
C GLY A 781 41.67 1.22 -8.96
N ALA A 782 40.98 0.08 -9.06
CA ALA A 782 41.53 -1.17 -9.62
C ALA A 782 42.92 -1.54 -9.02
N SER A 783 43.17 -1.17 -7.77
CA SER A 783 44.41 -1.38 -7.06
C SER A 783 44.73 -2.88 -6.95
N THR A 784 46.00 -3.27 -7.09
CA THR A 784 46.50 -4.63 -6.86
C THR A 784 47.12 -4.82 -5.46
N ALA A 785 47.14 -3.78 -4.61
CA ALA A 785 47.73 -3.83 -3.28
C ALA A 785 46.85 -4.59 -2.27
N ASN A 786 47.46 -5.23 -1.26
CA ASN A 786 46.74 -5.72 -0.10
C ASN A 786 46.09 -4.55 0.66
N GLY A 787 44.88 -4.73 1.16
CA GLY A 787 44.16 -3.71 1.90
C GLY A 787 43.39 -2.73 1.01
N ALA A 788 43.41 -2.88 -0.31
CA ALA A 788 42.56 -2.05 -1.17
C ALA A 788 41.08 -2.35 -0.95
N VAL A 789 40.31 -1.28 -0.71
CA VAL A 789 38.94 -1.34 -0.22
C VAL A 789 37.97 -1.75 -1.32
N ALA A 790 37.02 -2.60 -0.99
CA ALA A 790 35.92 -2.93 -1.86
C ALA A 790 34.91 -1.76 -1.91
N VAL A 791 34.45 -1.41 -3.10
CA VAL A 791 33.52 -0.35 -3.40
C VAL A 791 32.51 -0.81 -4.46
N GLN A 792 31.43 -0.09 -4.66
CA GLN A 792 30.64 -0.24 -5.88
C GLN A 792 31.02 0.82 -6.92
N TYR A 793 30.87 0.49 -8.19
CA TYR A 793 31.12 1.41 -9.30
C TYR A 793 30.26 1.07 -10.51
N ALA A 794 30.08 2.03 -11.44
CA ALA A 794 29.39 1.75 -12.70
C ALA A 794 29.94 0.47 -13.34
N CYS A 795 29.05 -0.42 -13.80
CA CYS A 795 29.46 -1.71 -14.36
C CYS A 795 30.20 -1.54 -15.69
N GLY A 796 31.34 -2.23 -15.80
CA GLY A 796 32.14 -2.33 -17.01
C GLY A 796 32.55 -3.76 -17.28
N THR A 797 33.45 -3.95 -18.24
CA THR A 797 34.05 -5.26 -18.59
C THR A 797 35.44 -5.44 -17.97
N THR A 798 35.81 -4.60 -17.03
CA THR A 798 37.16 -4.57 -16.44
C THR A 798 37.39 -5.72 -15.47
N ALA A 799 38.63 -6.21 -15.42
CA ALA A 799 38.99 -7.40 -14.63
C ALA A 799 38.88 -7.20 -13.10
N ASP A 800 38.86 -5.95 -12.62
CA ASP A 800 38.65 -5.58 -11.21
C ASP A 800 37.21 -5.75 -10.72
N GLN A 801 36.24 -5.91 -11.64
CA GLN A 801 34.83 -6.21 -11.37
C GLN A 801 34.50 -7.71 -11.54
N GLN A 802 35.49 -8.54 -11.79
CA GLN A 802 35.32 -9.96 -12.10
C GLN A 802 35.95 -10.85 -11.02
N PHE A 803 35.20 -11.87 -10.56
CA PHE A 803 35.55 -12.71 -9.45
C PHE A 803 35.57 -14.19 -9.86
N GLY A 804 36.67 -14.88 -9.58
CA GLY A 804 36.75 -16.34 -9.65
C GLY A 804 36.30 -16.98 -8.33
N THR A 805 35.79 -18.19 -8.38
CA THR A 805 35.35 -19.00 -7.22
C THR A 805 36.26 -20.16 -6.90
N SER A 806 37.46 -20.24 -7.50
CA SER A 806 38.44 -21.28 -7.29
C SER A 806 39.79 -20.70 -6.90
#